data_233984a475d7375e2a8114c18014d80a
#
_entry.id   233984a475d7375e2a8114c18014d80a
#
_cell.length_a   1.000
_cell.length_b   1.000
_cell.length_c   1.000
_cell.angle_alpha   90.00
_cell.angle_beta   90.00
_cell.angle_gamma   90.00
#
_symmetry.space_group_name_H-M   'P 1'
#
loop_
_entity.id
_entity.type
_entity.pdbx_description
1 polymer ?
#
loop_
_entity_poly.entity_id
_entity_poly.type
_entity_poly.pdbx_seq_one_letter_code
_entity_poly.pdbx_strand_id
1 'polypeptide(L)'
;MADLSKYRNIGIFAHVDAGKTTTTERILKLTGKIHKTGEVHDGEATTDFMEQEQERGITIQSAATSCEWNGHRLNIIDTPGHVDFTIEVYRSLKVLDGGIGVFCGSGGVEPQSETNWRYANESEVSRIIFVNKLDRVGADFYRVVKQVKDVLSANPLVMVLPIGIEDEFTGVVDLLTRKAWIWEGVSDASDYKIEAPPEDMSDAIEEWREKLIETAIEQDDNIMEKYLDGEELSINEIKACIRKGTIALDFFPTYCGSAFKNKGIQLILDAAVDYLPDPTEVKPQPEVDLGGNETGEFAIVDPDKPLRALAFKIMDDRFGALTFVRIYSGKLGKGTNVLNTFTGKTERIGRLVEMHADERIELDSAQAGDIIAIIGMKNVQTGHTLCDPKSPATLEPMVFPDPVISIAASPNDKAASEKLGIALGKMIREDPSFRVETDQDSGETILKGMGELHLDIKVDILKRTHGIEVTVGKPQVAYRETVTKRIEDSYTHKKQSGGSGQYGKIDYIIEPGEPGSGFKFESKVTGGNIPREFWPAIEGGFKTSMEKGVLAGYPCLDFKVTLVDGAYHAVDSSTVAFELAAKAAYRQSMPKAGPQLMEPVMKVDVFTPEAHVGDVIGDLNRRRGMIKSQDAGPTGVRIKAECPLSEMFGYIGTLRTLTSGRGQFSMEFLHYVACPKNVAEEVIAETKEREAEKDR
;
A
#
# COMPACT_ATOMS: atom_id res chain seq x y z
N MET A 1 11.80 25.65 -19.51
CA MET A 1 11.51 24.80 -18.35
C MET A 1 10.00 24.75 -18.22
N ALA A 2 9.43 23.58 -17.96
CA ALA A 2 8.01 23.49 -17.65
C ALA A 2 7.73 24.19 -16.32
N ASP A 3 6.61 24.88 -16.25
CA ASP A 3 6.17 25.61 -15.08
C ASP A 3 5.57 24.59 -14.06
N LEU A 4 6.32 24.23 -13.04
CA LEU A 4 5.91 23.23 -12.06
C LEU A 4 4.67 23.64 -11.26
N SER A 5 4.37 24.93 -11.12
CA SER A 5 3.16 25.42 -10.48
C SER A 5 1.87 24.93 -11.16
N LYS A 6 1.99 24.53 -12.43
CA LYS A 6 0.91 23.96 -13.24
C LYS A 6 0.82 22.45 -13.25
N TYR A 7 1.60 21.77 -12.41
CA TYR A 7 1.56 20.31 -12.29
C TYR A 7 0.71 19.88 -11.10
N ARG A 8 -0.04 18.79 -11.25
CA ARG A 8 -0.74 18.11 -10.16
C ARG A 8 -0.54 16.61 -10.32
N ASN A 9 0.12 16.00 -9.36
CA ASN A 9 0.29 14.56 -9.27
C ASN A 9 -0.73 14.04 -8.25
N ILE A 10 -1.84 13.52 -8.74
CA ILE A 10 -3.00 13.19 -7.92
C ILE A 10 -3.35 11.71 -8.00
N GLY A 11 -3.80 11.15 -6.89
CA GLY A 11 -4.36 9.80 -6.82
C GLY A 11 -5.85 9.82 -6.59
N ILE A 12 -6.54 8.83 -7.13
CA ILE A 12 -7.94 8.58 -6.81
C ILE A 12 -8.02 7.31 -6.00
N PHE A 13 -8.52 7.39 -4.77
CA PHE A 13 -8.65 6.27 -3.87
C PHE A 13 -10.06 6.20 -3.27
N ALA A 14 -10.54 5.00 -3.09
CA ALA A 14 -11.91 4.75 -2.66
C ALA A 14 -12.04 3.35 -2.09
N HIS A 15 -13.14 3.10 -1.41
CA HIS A 15 -13.64 1.75 -1.16
C HIS A 15 -14.06 1.07 -2.48
N VAL A 16 -14.08 -0.26 -2.51
CA VAL A 16 -14.64 -1.05 -3.62
C VAL A 16 -16.07 -0.60 -3.88
N ASP A 17 -16.44 -0.48 -5.14
CA ASP A 17 -17.78 -0.01 -5.57
C ASP A 17 -18.15 1.43 -5.17
N ALA A 18 -17.27 2.26 -4.63
CA ALA A 18 -17.58 3.68 -4.41
C ALA A 18 -17.64 4.50 -5.72
N GLY A 19 -17.18 3.92 -6.84
CA GLY A 19 -17.18 4.54 -8.16
C GLY A 19 -15.87 5.23 -8.54
N LYS A 20 -14.76 4.74 -8.03
CA LYS A 20 -13.41 5.22 -8.33
C LYS A 20 -13.10 5.20 -9.83
N THR A 21 -13.11 4.01 -10.44
CA THR A 21 -12.84 3.82 -11.89
C THR A 21 -13.80 4.62 -12.75
N THR A 22 -15.10 4.65 -12.39
CA THR A 22 -16.08 5.50 -13.09
C THR A 22 -15.70 6.98 -13.02
N THR A 23 -15.23 7.47 -11.86
CA THR A 23 -14.78 8.87 -11.71
C THR A 23 -13.57 9.15 -12.60
N THR A 24 -12.57 8.25 -12.62
CA THR A 24 -11.39 8.34 -13.47
C THR A 24 -11.77 8.38 -14.95
N GLU A 25 -12.64 7.47 -15.41
CA GLU A 25 -13.13 7.42 -16.79
C GLU A 25 -13.84 8.74 -17.22
N ARG A 26 -14.65 9.31 -16.31
CA ARG A 26 -15.32 10.59 -16.58
C ARG A 26 -14.33 11.77 -16.66
N ILE A 27 -13.31 11.77 -15.80
CA ILE A 27 -12.21 12.76 -15.88
C ILE A 27 -11.49 12.63 -17.22
N LEU A 28 -11.12 11.44 -17.66
CA LEU A 28 -10.42 11.22 -18.92
C LEU A 28 -11.29 11.63 -20.14
N LYS A 29 -12.59 11.40 -20.09
CA LYS A 29 -13.51 11.84 -21.13
C LYS A 29 -13.60 13.37 -21.19
N LEU A 30 -13.80 14.04 -20.05
CA LEU A 30 -13.89 15.51 -19.98
C LEU A 30 -12.62 16.19 -20.47
N THR A 31 -11.46 15.60 -20.19
CA THR A 31 -10.16 16.11 -20.63
C THR A 31 -9.80 15.70 -22.07
N GLY A 32 -10.72 15.00 -22.79
CA GLY A 32 -10.57 14.62 -24.19
C GLY A 32 -9.54 13.52 -24.44
N LYS A 33 -9.14 12.77 -23.39
CA LYS A 33 -8.18 11.66 -23.52
C LYS A 33 -8.83 10.36 -24.03
N ILE A 34 -10.11 10.18 -23.78
CA ILE A 34 -10.91 9.07 -24.31
C ILE A 34 -12.16 9.61 -25.01
N HIS A 35 -12.57 8.96 -26.08
CA HIS A 35 -13.76 9.36 -26.84
C HIS A 35 -15.04 8.71 -26.34
N LYS A 36 -14.95 7.49 -25.78
CA LYS A 36 -16.07 6.74 -25.23
C LYS A 36 -15.70 6.27 -23.81
N THR A 37 -16.59 6.49 -22.86
CA THR A 37 -16.41 5.96 -21.51
C THR A 37 -16.73 4.47 -21.48
N GLY A 38 -15.83 3.65 -20.93
CA GLY A 38 -16.10 2.27 -20.58
C GLY A 38 -16.86 2.19 -19.26
N GLU A 39 -17.85 1.31 -19.19
CA GLU A 39 -18.53 1.03 -17.92
C GLU A 39 -17.84 -0.16 -17.24
N VAL A 40 -17.57 -0.01 -15.94
CA VAL A 40 -16.86 -1.06 -15.14
C VAL A 40 -17.64 -2.38 -15.15
N HIS A 41 -18.97 -2.31 -15.09
CA HIS A 41 -19.82 -3.50 -15.10
C HIS A 41 -19.85 -4.25 -16.44
N ASP A 42 -19.51 -3.56 -17.52
CA ASP A 42 -19.44 -4.15 -18.88
C ASP A 42 -18.00 -4.59 -19.22
N GLY A 43 -17.03 -4.36 -18.32
CA GLY A 43 -15.62 -4.69 -18.54
C GLY A 43 -14.94 -3.82 -19.61
N GLU A 44 -15.45 -2.62 -19.88
CA GLU A 44 -14.97 -1.74 -20.95
C GLU A 44 -14.13 -0.55 -20.42
N ALA A 45 -13.83 -0.49 -19.12
CA ALA A 45 -13.08 0.64 -18.54
C ALA A 45 -11.64 0.68 -19.06
N THR A 46 -11.20 1.83 -19.54
CA THR A 46 -9.88 2.03 -20.15
C THR A 46 -8.74 1.90 -19.12
N THR A 47 -9.02 2.21 -17.86
CA THR A 47 -8.04 2.12 -16.76
C THR A 47 -7.90 0.70 -16.19
N ASP A 48 -8.90 -0.17 -16.38
CA ASP A 48 -8.88 -1.57 -15.97
C ASP A 48 -8.46 -2.42 -17.17
N PHE A 49 -7.16 -2.50 -17.46
CA PHE A 49 -6.62 -3.12 -18.68
C PHE A 49 -6.35 -4.62 -18.58
N MET A 50 -6.44 -5.19 -17.37
CA MET A 50 -6.30 -6.64 -17.16
C MET A 50 -7.65 -7.33 -17.34
N GLU A 51 -7.65 -8.50 -18.01
CA GLU A 51 -8.87 -9.32 -18.14
C GLU A 51 -9.48 -9.66 -16.77
N GLN A 52 -8.62 -9.88 -15.76
CA GLN A 52 -9.02 -10.15 -14.37
C GLN A 52 -9.73 -8.97 -13.70
N GLU A 53 -9.32 -7.74 -14.00
CA GLU A 53 -9.98 -6.51 -13.54
C GLU A 53 -11.37 -6.38 -14.16
N GLN A 54 -11.45 -6.57 -15.46
CA GLN A 54 -12.69 -6.48 -16.23
C GLN A 54 -13.70 -7.54 -15.82
N GLU A 55 -13.28 -8.80 -15.68
CA GLU A 55 -14.17 -9.90 -15.27
C GLU A 55 -14.68 -9.77 -13.84
N ARG A 56 -13.85 -9.26 -12.93
CA ARG A 56 -14.17 -9.16 -11.50
C ARG A 56 -14.77 -7.80 -11.12
N GLY A 57 -14.69 -6.81 -12.00
CA GLY A 57 -15.13 -5.44 -11.75
C GLY A 57 -14.35 -4.73 -10.64
N ILE A 58 -13.09 -5.08 -10.44
CA ILE A 58 -12.20 -4.49 -9.41
C ILE A 58 -10.88 -4.08 -10.05
N THR A 59 -10.36 -2.93 -9.66
CA THR A 59 -8.99 -2.53 -10.02
C THR A 59 -8.00 -3.30 -9.16
N ILE A 60 -7.05 -3.97 -9.80
CA ILE A 60 -6.01 -4.79 -9.19
C ILE A 60 -4.69 -4.04 -9.18
N GLN A 61 -4.35 -3.41 -10.31
CA GLN A 61 -3.13 -2.64 -10.48
C GLN A 61 -3.43 -1.15 -10.64
N SER A 62 -2.61 -0.29 -10.05
CA SER A 62 -2.73 1.15 -10.26
C SER A 62 -2.44 1.51 -11.72
N ALA A 63 -3.30 2.32 -12.34
CA ALA A 63 -3.07 2.90 -13.66
C ALA A 63 -2.54 4.33 -13.51
N ALA A 64 -1.53 4.71 -14.31
CA ALA A 64 -1.01 6.06 -14.34
C ALA A 64 -1.28 6.66 -15.72
N THR A 65 -1.92 7.82 -15.75
CA THR A 65 -2.25 8.54 -16.98
C THR A 65 -2.10 10.05 -16.79
N SER A 66 -1.89 10.78 -17.87
CA SER A 66 -1.76 12.23 -17.85
C SER A 66 -2.84 12.89 -18.68
N CYS A 67 -3.40 13.99 -18.19
CA CYS A 67 -4.36 14.82 -18.90
C CYS A 67 -4.12 16.31 -18.62
N GLU A 68 -4.86 17.19 -19.32
CA GLU A 68 -4.77 18.62 -19.13
C GLU A 68 -6.13 19.20 -18.74
N TRP A 69 -6.13 20.12 -17.76
CA TRP A 69 -7.31 20.85 -17.33
C TRP A 69 -6.95 22.28 -16.92
N ASN A 70 -7.68 23.26 -17.46
CA ASN A 70 -7.46 24.69 -17.17
C ASN A 70 -5.98 25.14 -17.26
N GLY A 71 -5.25 24.64 -18.27
CA GLY A 71 -3.83 24.94 -18.48
C GLY A 71 -2.88 24.30 -17.47
N HIS A 72 -3.37 23.32 -16.68
CA HIS A 72 -2.58 22.50 -15.76
C HIS A 72 -2.44 21.08 -16.28
N ARG A 73 -1.29 20.49 -16.07
CA ARG A 73 -1.04 19.08 -16.33
C ARG A 73 -1.36 18.27 -15.08
N LEU A 74 -2.28 17.33 -15.21
CA LEU A 74 -2.67 16.41 -14.15
C LEU A 74 -2.14 15.01 -14.48
N ASN A 75 -1.27 14.49 -13.62
CA ASN A 75 -0.87 13.10 -13.64
C ASN A 75 -1.76 12.37 -12.63
N ILE A 76 -2.59 11.45 -13.12
CA ILE A 76 -3.58 10.74 -12.32
C ILE A 76 -3.12 9.30 -12.11
N ILE A 77 -3.07 8.85 -10.86
CA ILE A 77 -2.84 7.46 -10.50
C ILE A 77 -4.14 6.90 -9.93
N ASP A 78 -4.76 5.99 -10.67
CA ASP A 78 -5.91 5.23 -10.20
C ASP A 78 -5.44 4.05 -9.35
N THR A 79 -5.86 3.98 -8.07
CA THR A 79 -5.36 2.99 -7.11
C THR A 79 -6.35 1.84 -6.94
N PRO A 80 -5.90 0.61 -6.59
CA PRO A 80 -6.83 -0.47 -6.25
C PRO A 80 -7.72 -0.13 -5.05
N GLY A 81 -8.91 -0.72 -5.02
CA GLY A 81 -9.84 -0.58 -3.89
C GLY A 81 -9.85 -1.76 -2.93
N HIS A 82 -9.29 -2.92 -3.29
CA HIS A 82 -9.39 -4.15 -2.49
C HIS A 82 -8.24 -4.29 -1.48
N VAL A 83 -8.54 -4.86 -0.30
CA VAL A 83 -7.59 -4.98 0.83
C VAL A 83 -6.33 -5.77 0.50
N ASP A 84 -6.45 -6.85 -0.28
CA ASP A 84 -5.31 -7.68 -0.68
C ASP A 84 -4.28 -6.91 -1.53
N PHE A 85 -4.68 -5.76 -2.09
CA PHE A 85 -3.85 -4.85 -2.88
C PHE A 85 -3.55 -3.54 -2.17
N THR A 86 -3.72 -3.47 -0.86
CA THR A 86 -3.46 -2.26 -0.07
C THR A 86 -2.04 -1.74 -0.24
N ILE A 87 -1.08 -2.62 -0.53
CA ILE A 87 0.30 -2.24 -0.83
C ILE A 87 0.42 -1.39 -2.10
N GLU A 88 -0.44 -1.64 -3.10
CA GLU A 88 -0.52 -0.81 -4.32
C GLU A 88 -0.99 0.61 -3.99
N VAL A 89 -1.95 0.73 -3.07
CA VAL A 89 -2.43 2.02 -2.58
C VAL A 89 -1.31 2.74 -1.83
N TYR A 90 -0.66 2.06 -0.89
CA TYR A 90 0.43 2.64 -0.10
C TYR A 90 1.57 3.17 -0.96
N ARG A 91 2.06 2.37 -1.93
CA ARG A 91 3.15 2.80 -2.81
C ARG A 91 2.74 3.92 -3.77
N SER A 92 1.48 3.94 -4.21
CA SER A 92 0.94 5.04 -5.01
C SER A 92 0.87 6.33 -4.19
N LEU A 93 0.36 6.29 -2.96
CA LEU A 93 0.29 7.45 -2.06
C LEU A 93 1.66 8.07 -1.78
N LYS A 94 2.73 7.26 -1.70
CA LYS A 94 4.10 7.75 -1.49
C LYS A 94 4.64 8.62 -2.64
N VAL A 95 4.07 8.53 -3.84
CA VAL A 95 4.52 9.29 -5.03
C VAL A 95 3.56 10.39 -5.45
N LEU A 96 2.45 10.55 -4.74
CA LEU A 96 1.45 11.57 -4.99
C LEU A 96 1.71 12.85 -4.21
N ASP A 97 1.31 13.98 -4.80
CA ASP A 97 1.33 15.28 -4.13
C ASP A 97 -0.05 15.58 -3.53
N GLY A 98 -1.11 15.08 -4.15
CA GLY A 98 -2.49 15.23 -3.68
C GLY A 98 -3.37 14.05 -4.03
N GLY A 99 -4.61 14.06 -3.56
CA GLY A 99 -5.54 12.97 -3.81
C GLY A 99 -7.02 13.36 -3.80
N ILE A 100 -7.83 12.50 -4.41
CA ILE A 100 -9.28 12.56 -4.40
C ILE A 100 -9.80 11.33 -3.66
N GLY A 101 -10.33 11.54 -2.46
CA GLY A 101 -11.01 10.50 -1.70
C GLY A 101 -12.47 10.38 -2.13
N VAL A 102 -12.84 9.27 -2.76
CA VAL A 102 -14.21 9.04 -3.25
C VAL A 102 -14.98 8.20 -2.23
N PHE A 103 -16.10 8.74 -1.74
CA PHE A 103 -17.00 8.08 -0.79
C PHE A 103 -18.35 7.80 -1.45
N CYS A 104 -18.98 6.69 -1.08
CA CYS A 104 -20.30 6.35 -1.60
C CYS A 104 -21.40 7.10 -0.82
N GLY A 105 -22.29 7.83 -1.49
CA GLY A 105 -23.40 8.54 -0.87
C GLY A 105 -24.36 7.64 -0.07
N SER A 106 -24.56 6.40 -0.53
CA SER A 106 -25.39 5.42 0.18
C SER A 106 -24.62 4.59 1.21
N GLY A 107 -23.36 4.19 0.92
CA GLY A 107 -22.52 3.40 1.83
C GLY A 107 -21.85 4.24 2.93
N GLY A 108 -21.45 5.47 2.59
CA GLY A 108 -20.73 6.34 3.51
C GLY A 108 -19.25 5.97 3.68
N VAL A 109 -18.76 6.08 4.93
CA VAL A 109 -17.41 5.66 5.28
C VAL A 109 -17.40 4.16 5.57
N GLU A 110 -16.73 3.41 4.71
CA GLU A 110 -16.61 1.96 4.77
C GLU A 110 -15.20 1.53 5.23
N PRO A 111 -14.97 0.25 5.63
CA PRO A 111 -13.70 -0.19 6.23
C PRO A 111 -12.45 0.15 5.44
N GLN A 112 -12.48 -0.03 4.12
CA GLN A 112 -11.35 0.30 3.27
C GLN A 112 -11.12 1.81 3.14
N SER A 113 -12.17 2.61 3.32
CA SER A 113 -12.05 4.07 3.36
C SER A 113 -11.17 4.51 4.55
N GLU A 114 -11.33 3.88 5.72
CA GLU A 114 -10.49 4.16 6.90
C GLU A 114 -9.04 3.79 6.65
N THR A 115 -8.79 2.60 6.08
CA THR A 115 -7.43 2.13 5.78
C THR A 115 -6.73 3.06 4.78
N ASN A 116 -7.41 3.41 3.68
CA ASN A 116 -6.87 4.32 2.67
C ASN A 116 -6.63 5.72 3.25
N TRP A 117 -7.55 6.20 4.08
CA TRP A 117 -7.44 7.49 4.75
C TRP A 117 -6.25 7.55 5.72
N ARG A 118 -6.03 6.46 6.48
CA ARG A 118 -4.88 6.33 7.37
C ARG A 118 -3.56 6.38 6.59
N TYR A 119 -3.42 5.62 5.51
CA TYR A 119 -2.22 5.65 4.68
C TYR A 119 -1.98 7.01 4.03
N ALA A 120 -3.04 7.70 3.64
CA ALA A 120 -2.94 9.05 3.13
C ALA A 120 -2.49 10.05 4.22
N ASN A 121 -2.91 9.85 5.49
CA ASN A 121 -2.40 10.62 6.64
C ASN A 121 -0.92 10.32 6.90
N GLU A 122 -0.53 9.05 6.94
CA GLU A 122 0.86 8.61 7.15
C GLU A 122 1.81 9.14 6.05
N SER A 123 1.28 9.31 4.84
CA SER A 123 2.01 9.85 3.69
C SER A 123 1.88 11.37 3.54
N GLU A 124 1.19 12.05 4.46
CA GLU A 124 0.95 13.50 4.46
C GLU A 124 0.37 14.02 3.12
N VAL A 125 -0.49 13.24 2.46
CA VAL A 125 -1.08 13.58 1.15
C VAL A 125 -2.26 14.52 1.32
N SER A 126 -2.21 15.72 0.74
CA SER A 126 -3.33 16.67 0.67
C SER A 126 -4.49 16.11 -0.13
N ARG A 127 -5.75 16.34 0.32
CA ARG A 127 -6.92 15.65 -0.26
C ARG A 127 -8.11 16.57 -0.44
N ILE A 128 -8.88 16.25 -1.48
CA ILE A 128 -10.27 16.68 -1.62
C ILE A 128 -11.19 15.46 -1.48
N ILE A 129 -12.41 15.67 -1.06
CA ILE A 129 -13.42 14.61 -0.85
C ILE A 129 -14.48 14.73 -1.92
N PHE A 130 -14.84 13.60 -2.53
CA PHE A 130 -15.95 13.48 -3.46
C PHE A 130 -16.98 12.45 -2.96
N VAL A 131 -18.15 12.93 -2.55
CA VAL A 131 -19.30 12.08 -2.19
C VAL A 131 -20.06 11.74 -3.47
N ASN A 132 -19.81 10.54 -3.97
CA ASN A 132 -20.31 10.03 -5.24
C ASN A 132 -21.60 9.25 -5.08
N LYS A 133 -22.29 8.95 -6.18
CA LYS A 133 -23.53 8.15 -6.25
C LYS A 133 -24.70 8.78 -5.51
N LEU A 134 -24.83 10.10 -5.54
CA LEU A 134 -25.99 10.77 -4.92
C LEU A 134 -27.31 10.51 -5.65
N ASP A 135 -27.26 9.92 -6.81
CA ASP A 135 -28.40 9.45 -7.60
C ASP A 135 -28.96 8.08 -7.15
N ARG A 136 -28.34 7.44 -6.15
CA ARG A 136 -28.78 6.12 -5.68
C ARG A 136 -29.71 6.23 -4.48
N VAL A 137 -30.63 5.27 -4.36
CA VAL A 137 -31.54 5.13 -3.20
C VAL A 137 -30.74 4.98 -1.91
N GLY A 138 -31.08 5.72 -0.88
CA GLY A 138 -30.40 5.77 0.42
C GLY A 138 -29.15 6.64 0.44
N ALA A 139 -28.90 7.44 -0.62
CA ALA A 139 -27.79 8.39 -0.63
C ALA A 139 -28.12 9.62 0.23
N ASP A 140 -27.17 9.98 1.10
CA ASP A 140 -27.30 11.14 1.99
C ASP A 140 -25.92 11.81 2.16
N PHE A 141 -25.77 12.98 1.57
CA PHE A 141 -24.55 13.77 1.62
C PHE A 141 -24.16 14.18 3.03
N TYR A 142 -25.11 14.70 3.80
CA TYR A 142 -24.83 15.22 5.14
C TYR A 142 -24.44 14.12 6.13
N ARG A 143 -25.04 12.95 5.99
CA ARG A 143 -24.65 11.75 6.74
C ARG A 143 -23.20 11.37 6.45
N VAL A 144 -22.79 11.37 5.17
CA VAL A 144 -21.40 11.03 4.80
C VAL A 144 -20.42 12.07 5.34
N VAL A 145 -20.73 13.37 5.23
CA VAL A 145 -19.91 14.46 5.80
C VAL A 145 -19.75 14.27 7.32
N LYS A 146 -20.82 13.91 8.02
CA LYS A 146 -20.76 13.61 9.45
C LYS A 146 -19.88 12.39 9.74
N GLN A 147 -20.01 11.31 8.96
CA GLN A 147 -19.19 10.11 9.13
C GLN A 147 -17.71 10.38 8.88
N VAL A 148 -17.35 11.20 7.88
CA VAL A 148 -15.96 11.63 7.64
C VAL A 148 -15.40 12.31 8.89
N LYS A 149 -16.18 13.16 9.55
CA LYS A 149 -15.77 13.81 10.79
C LYS A 149 -15.65 12.84 11.96
N ASP A 150 -16.66 12.03 12.19
CA ASP A 150 -16.77 11.21 13.40
C ASP A 150 -15.89 9.95 13.32
N VAL A 151 -15.79 9.31 12.15
CA VAL A 151 -15.07 8.03 11.95
C VAL A 151 -13.62 8.26 11.55
N LEU A 152 -13.36 9.18 10.61
CA LEU A 152 -12.01 9.44 10.11
C LEU A 152 -11.27 10.51 10.92
N SER A 153 -11.94 11.14 11.88
CA SER A 153 -11.41 12.29 12.64
C SER A 153 -10.88 13.40 11.71
N ALA A 154 -11.53 13.57 10.56
CA ALA A 154 -11.18 14.54 9.55
C ALA A 154 -12.12 15.76 9.63
N ASN A 155 -11.66 16.91 9.09
CA ASN A 155 -12.44 18.13 9.04
C ASN A 155 -12.91 18.37 7.59
N PRO A 156 -14.12 17.90 7.18
CA PRO A 156 -14.65 18.14 5.83
C PRO A 156 -15.12 19.58 5.68
N LEU A 157 -14.51 20.32 4.77
CA LEU A 157 -14.92 21.67 4.40
C LEU A 157 -15.92 21.59 3.23
N VAL A 158 -17.21 21.75 3.52
CA VAL A 158 -18.26 21.63 2.52
C VAL A 158 -18.18 22.78 1.52
N MET A 159 -17.99 22.46 0.24
CA MET A 159 -17.85 23.42 -0.86
C MET A 159 -19.13 23.57 -1.68
N VAL A 160 -19.96 22.52 -1.71
CA VAL A 160 -21.19 22.50 -2.49
C VAL A 160 -22.33 21.84 -1.69
N LEU A 161 -23.56 22.25 -1.96
CA LEU A 161 -24.75 21.59 -1.44
C LEU A 161 -25.51 20.88 -2.57
N PRO A 162 -26.01 19.64 -2.38
CA PRO A 162 -26.78 18.93 -3.40
C PRO A 162 -28.16 19.56 -3.62
N ILE A 163 -28.61 19.58 -4.86
CA ILE A 163 -29.96 19.98 -5.28
C ILE A 163 -30.75 18.70 -5.57
N GLY A 164 -31.71 18.39 -4.75
CA GLY A 164 -32.46 17.14 -4.79
C GLY A 164 -31.70 15.95 -4.16
N ILE A 165 -32.37 14.82 -4.06
CA ILE A 165 -31.83 13.57 -3.50
C ILE A 165 -32.21 12.40 -4.42
N GLU A 166 -31.38 11.36 -4.45
CA GLU A 166 -31.63 10.12 -5.20
C GLU A 166 -31.96 10.40 -6.69
N ASP A 167 -33.11 9.94 -7.16
CA ASP A 167 -33.54 10.15 -8.57
C ASP A 167 -33.83 11.63 -8.89
N GLU A 168 -34.12 12.46 -7.89
CA GLU A 168 -34.33 13.90 -8.01
C GLU A 168 -33.04 14.72 -7.93
N PHE A 169 -31.88 14.08 -7.75
CA PHE A 169 -30.58 14.76 -7.75
C PHE A 169 -30.30 15.37 -9.12
N THR A 170 -30.43 16.68 -9.24
CA THR A 170 -30.27 17.43 -10.49
C THR A 170 -28.95 18.17 -10.61
N GLY A 171 -28.38 18.60 -9.49
CA GLY A 171 -27.19 19.44 -9.49
C GLY A 171 -26.67 19.75 -8.11
N VAL A 172 -25.82 20.80 -8.04
CA VAL A 172 -25.25 21.29 -6.79
C VAL A 172 -25.23 22.82 -6.76
N VAL A 173 -25.27 23.41 -5.57
CA VAL A 173 -25.00 24.83 -5.37
C VAL A 173 -23.57 25.01 -4.87
N ASP A 174 -22.77 25.77 -5.60
CA ASP A 174 -21.44 26.19 -5.21
C ASP A 174 -21.53 27.31 -4.15
N LEU A 175 -21.01 27.07 -2.97
CA LEU A 175 -21.10 27.99 -1.83
C LEU A 175 -20.21 29.24 -2.01
N LEU A 176 -19.14 29.19 -2.79
CA LEU A 176 -18.29 30.34 -3.05
C LEU A 176 -18.99 31.36 -3.97
N THR A 177 -19.56 30.87 -5.06
CA THR A 177 -20.17 31.71 -6.09
C THR A 177 -21.67 31.93 -5.86
N ARG A 178 -22.30 31.17 -4.95
CA ARG A 178 -23.77 31.12 -4.73
C ARG A 178 -24.53 30.82 -6.02
N LYS A 179 -24.01 29.95 -6.88
CA LYS A 179 -24.61 29.55 -8.15
C LYS A 179 -24.93 28.09 -8.18
N ALA A 180 -26.05 27.75 -8.78
CA ALA A 180 -26.45 26.38 -9.04
C ALA A 180 -25.83 25.88 -10.35
N TRP A 181 -25.19 24.71 -10.27
CA TRP A 181 -24.73 23.92 -11.41
C TRP A 181 -25.74 22.80 -11.63
N ILE A 182 -26.46 22.84 -12.74
CA ILE A 182 -27.54 21.88 -13.05
C ILE A 182 -27.18 21.14 -14.33
N TRP A 183 -27.19 19.82 -14.28
CA TRP A 183 -26.93 18.93 -15.41
C TRP A 183 -28.26 18.41 -15.97
N GLU A 184 -28.57 18.73 -17.23
CA GLU A 184 -29.76 18.27 -17.93
C GLU A 184 -29.45 17.03 -18.76
N GLY A 185 -30.02 15.88 -18.39
CA GLY A 185 -29.83 14.60 -19.10
C GLY A 185 -28.61 13.77 -18.65
N VAL A 186 -28.34 12.68 -19.38
CA VAL A 186 -27.27 11.70 -19.07
C VAL A 186 -26.14 11.74 -20.10
N SER A 187 -26.33 12.44 -21.23
CA SER A 187 -25.56 12.20 -22.45
C SER A 187 -24.16 12.79 -22.49
N ASP A 188 -23.91 13.96 -21.90
CA ASP A 188 -22.58 14.55 -21.87
C ASP A 188 -22.32 15.35 -20.58
N ALA A 189 -21.13 15.19 -20.03
CA ALA A 189 -20.70 15.90 -18.81
C ALA A 189 -20.54 17.42 -19.05
N SER A 190 -20.39 17.86 -20.28
CA SER A 190 -20.32 19.28 -20.67
C SER A 190 -21.68 19.97 -20.70
N ASP A 191 -22.80 19.24 -20.71
CA ASP A 191 -24.13 19.77 -20.76
C ASP A 191 -24.63 20.20 -19.38
N TYR A 192 -24.18 21.34 -18.89
CA TYR A 192 -24.64 21.93 -17.64
C TYR A 192 -25.01 23.41 -17.80
N LYS A 193 -25.89 23.88 -16.94
CA LYS A 193 -26.28 25.29 -16.83
C LYS A 193 -25.84 25.84 -15.47
N ILE A 194 -25.42 27.11 -15.49
CA ILE A 194 -25.17 27.87 -14.27
C ILE A 194 -26.27 28.91 -14.12
N GLU A 195 -27.06 28.79 -13.06
CA GLU A 195 -28.20 29.63 -12.80
C GLU A 195 -28.33 30.00 -11.32
N ALA A 196 -29.36 30.76 -10.97
CA ALA A 196 -29.66 31.07 -9.57
C ALA A 196 -30.02 29.78 -8.78
N PRO A 197 -29.62 29.68 -7.53
CA PRO A 197 -30.00 28.53 -6.70
C PRO A 197 -31.50 28.52 -6.41
N PRO A 198 -32.08 27.38 -6.05
CA PRO A 198 -33.47 27.29 -5.60
C PRO A 198 -33.72 28.19 -4.39
N GLU A 199 -34.85 28.89 -4.36
CA GLU A 199 -35.19 29.84 -3.30
C GLU A 199 -35.29 29.21 -1.93
N ASP A 200 -35.75 27.97 -1.84
CA ASP A 200 -35.90 27.18 -0.62
C ASP A 200 -34.56 26.75 0.00
N MET A 201 -33.45 26.87 -0.73
CA MET A 201 -32.11 26.58 -0.22
C MET A 201 -31.38 27.82 0.33
N SER A 202 -31.95 29.02 0.24
CA SER A 202 -31.26 30.27 0.57
C SER A 202 -30.68 30.28 1.99
N ASP A 203 -31.46 29.87 2.97
CA ASP A 203 -30.99 29.85 4.37
C ASP A 203 -29.85 28.83 4.59
N ALA A 204 -29.97 27.66 4.00
CA ALA A 204 -28.93 26.63 4.06
C ALA A 204 -27.64 27.07 3.36
N ILE A 205 -27.75 27.75 2.21
CA ILE A 205 -26.59 28.27 1.48
C ILE A 205 -25.81 29.27 2.34
N GLU A 206 -26.49 30.23 2.97
CA GLU A 206 -25.83 31.24 3.81
C GLU A 206 -25.21 30.59 5.06
N GLU A 207 -25.91 29.69 5.73
CA GLU A 207 -25.39 28.97 6.91
C GLU A 207 -24.10 28.19 6.58
N TRP A 208 -24.11 27.40 5.50
CA TRP A 208 -22.96 26.60 5.13
C TRP A 208 -21.82 27.45 4.54
N ARG A 209 -22.13 28.54 3.87
CA ARG A 209 -21.13 29.48 3.35
C ARG A 209 -20.42 30.21 4.50
N GLU A 210 -21.15 30.65 5.54
CA GLU A 210 -20.56 31.26 6.72
C GLU A 210 -19.58 30.32 7.39
N LYS A 211 -19.98 29.07 7.66
CA LYS A 211 -19.09 28.02 8.20
C LYS A 211 -17.85 27.78 7.33
N LEU A 212 -18.02 27.75 6.02
CA LEU A 212 -16.93 27.59 5.07
C LEU A 212 -15.92 28.74 5.18
N ILE A 213 -16.40 29.98 5.15
CA ILE A 213 -15.55 31.16 5.23
C ILE A 213 -14.83 31.22 6.59
N GLU A 214 -15.55 31.08 7.70
CA GLU A 214 -14.97 31.09 9.04
C GLU A 214 -13.85 30.08 9.19
N THR A 215 -14.07 28.83 8.72
CA THR A 215 -13.03 27.78 8.76
C THR A 215 -11.85 28.10 7.85
N ALA A 216 -12.10 28.64 6.66
CA ALA A 216 -11.03 28.91 5.69
C ALA A 216 -10.12 30.07 6.12
N ILE A 217 -10.68 31.15 6.65
CA ILE A 217 -9.91 32.34 7.01
C ILE A 217 -9.01 32.16 8.24
N GLU A 218 -9.20 31.13 9.05
CA GLU A 218 -8.28 30.76 10.13
C GLU A 218 -6.84 30.51 9.63
N GLN A 219 -6.66 30.32 8.33
CA GLN A 219 -5.36 30.10 7.67
C GLN A 219 -4.56 31.37 7.41
N ASP A 220 -5.16 32.57 7.56
CA ASP A 220 -4.50 33.85 7.28
C ASP A 220 -5.01 34.97 8.18
N ASP A 221 -4.17 35.41 9.11
CA ASP A 221 -4.51 36.44 10.09
C ASP A 221 -4.99 37.75 9.46
N ASN A 222 -4.39 38.14 8.31
CA ASN A 222 -4.77 39.39 7.65
C ASN A 222 -6.17 39.29 7.02
N ILE A 223 -6.50 38.12 6.46
CA ILE A 223 -7.84 37.88 5.86
C ILE A 223 -8.88 37.76 6.97
N MET A 224 -8.52 37.12 8.09
CA MET A 224 -9.38 37.04 9.29
C MET A 224 -9.68 38.45 9.85
N GLU A 225 -8.67 39.31 9.97
CA GLU A 225 -8.84 40.70 10.46
C GLU A 225 -9.79 41.49 9.55
N LYS A 226 -9.62 41.43 8.22
CA LYS A 226 -10.54 42.03 7.25
C LYS A 226 -11.99 41.56 7.43
N TYR A 227 -12.18 40.24 7.60
CA TYR A 227 -13.51 39.67 7.80
C TYR A 227 -14.18 40.17 9.09
N LEU A 228 -13.40 40.24 10.20
CA LEU A 228 -13.87 40.74 11.50
C LEU A 228 -14.20 42.24 11.46
N ASP A 229 -13.50 43.01 10.63
CA ASP A 229 -13.78 44.43 10.38
C ASP A 229 -14.99 44.67 9.49
N GLY A 230 -15.60 43.59 8.98
CA GLY A 230 -16.79 43.63 8.13
C GLY A 230 -16.51 43.93 6.66
N GLU A 231 -15.27 43.78 6.21
CA GLU A 231 -14.92 43.92 4.81
C GLU A 231 -15.35 42.70 4.00
N GLU A 232 -15.81 42.91 2.77
CA GLU A 232 -16.19 41.82 1.86
C GLU A 232 -14.93 41.13 1.31
N LEU A 233 -14.79 39.85 1.55
CA LEU A 233 -13.68 39.07 1.02
C LEU A 233 -13.93 38.67 -0.45
N SER A 234 -12.94 38.82 -1.29
CA SER A 234 -12.98 38.32 -2.66
C SER A 234 -12.92 36.78 -2.68
N ILE A 235 -13.51 36.17 -3.72
CA ILE A 235 -13.45 34.71 -3.92
C ILE A 235 -11.99 34.22 -4.01
N ASN A 236 -11.09 35.00 -4.57
CA ASN A 236 -9.67 34.63 -4.69
C ASN A 236 -8.96 34.61 -3.33
N GLU A 237 -9.28 35.53 -2.42
CA GLU A 237 -8.74 35.51 -1.06
C GLU A 237 -9.23 34.28 -0.31
N ILE A 238 -10.53 33.95 -0.41
CA ILE A 238 -11.09 32.74 0.23
C ILE A 238 -10.46 31.49 -0.38
N LYS A 239 -10.32 31.37 -1.71
CA LYS A 239 -9.65 30.25 -2.38
C LYS A 239 -8.20 30.07 -1.93
N ALA A 240 -7.46 31.17 -1.73
CA ALA A 240 -6.09 31.12 -1.23
C ALA A 240 -6.02 30.53 0.17
N CYS A 241 -6.94 30.94 1.08
CA CYS A 241 -7.06 30.36 2.41
C CYS A 241 -7.42 28.86 2.36
N ILE A 242 -8.40 28.50 1.52
CA ILE A 242 -8.79 27.07 1.34
C ILE A 242 -7.60 26.25 0.86
N ARG A 243 -6.84 26.71 -0.14
CA ARG A 243 -5.64 26.03 -0.61
C ARG A 243 -4.63 25.82 0.51
N LYS A 244 -4.34 26.87 1.27
CA LYS A 244 -3.38 26.84 2.38
C LYS A 244 -3.76 25.80 3.43
N GLY A 245 -5.01 25.78 3.89
CA GLY A 245 -5.49 24.79 4.87
C GLY A 245 -5.59 23.36 4.30
N THR A 246 -5.89 23.21 3.01
CA THR A 246 -5.87 21.89 2.34
C THR A 246 -4.46 21.32 2.28
N ILE A 247 -3.46 22.13 1.96
CA ILE A 247 -2.05 21.73 1.94
C ILE A 247 -1.53 21.44 3.36
N ALA A 248 -1.98 22.21 4.34
CA ALA A 248 -1.64 21.98 5.75
C ALA A 248 -2.36 20.77 6.38
N LEU A 249 -3.31 20.15 5.68
CA LEU A 249 -4.15 19.04 6.16
C LEU A 249 -5.10 19.42 7.32
N ASP A 250 -5.42 20.68 7.48
CA ASP A 250 -6.31 21.18 8.55
C ASP A 250 -7.78 20.87 8.24
N PHE A 251 -8.12 20.87 6.96
CA PHE A 251 -9.44 20.52 6.46
C PHE A 251 -9.39 20.00 5.01
N PHE A 252 -10.49 19.40 4.56
CA PHE A 252 -10.58 18.74 3.27
C PHE A 252 -11.78 19.26 2.48
N PRO A 253 -11.57 20.03 1.36
CA PRO A 253 -12.64 20.51 0.50
C PRO A 253 -13.53 19.34 0.06
N THR A 254 -14.83 19.44 0.32
CA THR A 254 -15.78 18.34 0.17
C THR A 254 -16.84 18.70 -0.87
N TYR A 255 -16.89 17.90 -1.90
CA TYR A 255 -17.80 17.98 -3.04
C TYR A 255 -18.73 16.80 -3.10
N CYS A 256 -19.78 16.91 -3.91
CA CYS A 256 -20.69 15.79 -4.14
C CYS A 256 -21.15 15.74 -5.60
N GLY A 257 -21.65 14.55 -5.98
CA GLY A 257 -22.14 14.34 -7.35
C GLY A 257 -22.52 12.91 -7.66
N SER A 258 -22.62 12.62 -8.95
CA SER A 258 -22.78 11.28 -9.51
C SER A 258 -21.88 11.14 -10.75
N ALA A 259 -20.79 10.40 -10.60
CA ALA A 259 -19.89 10.15 -11.72
C ALA A 259 -20.61 9.40 -12.85
N PHE A 260 -21.45 8.43 -12.52
CA PHE A 260 -22.24 7.68 -13.51
C PHE A 260 -23.15 8.57 -14.34
N LYS A 261 -23.78 9.57 -13.72
CA LYS A 261 -24.65 10.56 -14.38
C LYS A 261 -23.89 11.79 -14.89
N ASN A 262 -22.55 11.77 -14.89
CA ASN A 262 -21.69 12.88 -15.31
C ASN A 262 -21.89 14.20 -14.53
N LYS A 263 -22.36 14.15 -13.26
CA LYS A 263 -22.66 15.32 -12.43
C LYS A 263 -21.56 15.59 -11.43
N GLY A 264 -21.01 16.80 -11.39
CA GLY A 264 -20.06 17.28 -10.39
C GLY A 264 -18.57 17.02 -10.71
N ILE A 265 -18.22 16.34 -11.80
CA ILE A 265 -16.83 15.98 -12.13
C ILE A 265 -15.99 17.22 -12.49
N GLN A 266 -16.57 18.21 -13.18
CA GLN A 266 -15.87 19.47 -13.50
C GLN A 266 -15.40 20.19 -12.23
N LEU A 267 -16.28 20.23 -11.21
CA LEU A 267 -15.97 20.89 -9.94
C LEU A 267 -14.81 20.18 -9.20
N ILE A 268 -14.71 18.86 -9.33
CA ILE A 268 -13.58 18.10 -8.77
C ILE A 268 -12.28 18.40 -9.51
N LEU A 269 -12.31 18.53 -10.83
CA LEU A 269 -11.15 18.93 -11.62
C LEU A 269 -10.71 20.37 -11.32
N ASP A 270 -11.65 21.29 -11.19
CA ASP A 270 -11.37 22.67 -10.77
C ASP A 270 -10.78 22.69 -9.35
N ALA A 271 -11.35 21.91 -8.41
CA ALA A 271 -10.85 21.81 -7.07
C ALA A 271 -9.43 21.20 -7.01
N ALA A 272 -9.13 20.22 -7.84
CA ALA A 272 -7.79 19.62 -7.91
C ALA A 272 -6.74 20.67 -8.38
N VAL A 273 -7.10 21.54 -9.33
CA VAL A 273 -6.24 22.63 -9.78
C VAL A 273 -6.11 23.71 -8.71
N ASP A 274 -7.23 24.12 -8.10
CA ASP A 274 -7.29 25.26 -7.18
C ASP A 274 -6.68 24.94 -5.81
N TYR A 275 -6.89 23.74 -5.26
CA TYR A 275 -6.61 23.44 -3.85
C TYR A 275 -5.54 22.39 -3.59
N LEU A 276 -5.25 21.47 -4.53
CA LEU A 276 -4.19 20.49 -4.34
C LEU A 276 -2.81 21.10 -4.65
N PRO A 277 -1.75 20.66 -3.94
CA PRO A 277 -0.42 21.23 -4.13
C PRO A 277 0.18 20.88 -5.49
N ASP A 278 1.10 21.71 -5.92
CA ASP A 278 2.07 21.34 -6.94
C ASP A 278 3.29 20.63 -6.32
N PRO A 279 4.17 20.02 -7.14
CA PRO A 279 5.32 19.29 -6.61
C PRO A 279 6.28 20.09 -5.74
N THR A 280 6.29 21.43 -5.81
CA THR A 280 7.19 22.29 -5.03
C THR A 280 6.63 22.69 -3.67
N GLU A 281 5.34 22.47 -3.45
CA GLU A 281 4.64 22.80 -2.20
C GLU A 281 4.55 21.61 -1.21
N VAL A 282 4.94 20.41 -1.66
CA VAL A 282 4.93 19.22 -0.80
C VAL A 282 6.25 19.05 -0.06
N LYS A 283 6.22 18.32 1.05
CA LYS A 283 7.39 18.03 1.87
C LYS A 283 8.44 17.27 1.05
N PRO A 284 9.69 17.74 0.99
CA PRO A 284 10.75 17.05 0.26
C PRO A 284 11.01 15.66 0.84
N GLN A 285 11.37 14.69 -0.02
CA GLN A 285 11.66 13.33 0.41
C GLN A 285 13.03 13.26 1.11
N PRO A 286 13.14 12.62 2.30
CA PRO A 286 14.41 12.45 2.98
C PRO A 286 15.36 11.53 2.19
N GLU A 287 16.65 11.88 2.22
CA GLU A 287 17.72 11.07 1.65
C GLU A 287 18.42 10.24 2.74
N VAL A 288 18.75 9.00 2.42
CA VAL A 288 19.60 8.13 3.22
C VAL A 288 20.87 7.77 2.43
N ASP A 289 21.94 7.48 3.12
CA ASP A 289 23.16 6.98 2.47
C ASP A 289 22.98 5.54 1.95
N LEU A 290 23.97 5.00 1.23
CA LEU A 290 23.93 3.63 0.73
C LEU A 290 23.96 2.56 1.85
N GLY A 291 24.25 2.94 3.07
CA GLY A 291 24.21 2.10 4.26
C GLY A 291 22.88 2.16 5.00
N GLY A 292 21.93 3.00 4.54
CA GLY A 292 20.62 3.18 5.15
C GLY A 292 20.60 4.18 6.32
N ASN A 293 21.66 4.96 6.52
CA ASN A 293 21.69 5.96 7.59
C ASN A 293 21.11 7.29 7.09
N GLU A 294 20.35 7.98 7.94
CA GLU A 294 19.84 9.31 7.64
C GLU A 294 20.98 10.29 7.38
N THR A 295 20.90 11.01 6.26
CA THR A 295 21.92 12.03 5.88
C THR A 295 21.56 13.41 6.41
N GLY A 296 20.28 13.64 6.76
CA GLY A 296 19.72 14.97 7.05
C GLY A 296 19.50 15.83 5.81
N GLU A 297 19.74 15.28 4.61
CA GLU A 297 19.48 15.93 3.33
C GLU A 297 18.12 15.50 2.76
N PHE A 298 17.60 16.30 1.82
CA PHE A 298 16.31 16.08 1.19
C PHE A 298 16.39 16.24 -0.32
N ALA A 299 15.67 15.41 -1.06
CA ALA A 299 15.47 15.55 -2.48
C ALA A 299 14.51 16.72 -2.76
N ILE A 300 15.07 17.86 -3.10
CA ILE A 300 14.33 19.08 -3.42
C ILE A 300 13.90 19.05 -4.88
N VAL A 301 12.69 19.49 -5.17
CA VAL A 301 12.13 19.57 -6.53
C VAL A 301 12.81 20.71 -7.31
N ASP A 302 14.00 20.40 -7.82
CA ASP A 302 14.85 21.32 -8.59
C ASP A 302 15.52 20.54 -9.74
N PRO A 303 15.27 20.93 -11.00
CA PRO A 303 15.88 20.26 -12.15
C PRO A 303 17.40 20.37 -12.25
N ASP A 304 18.03 21.31 -11.55
CA ASP A 304 19.48 21.54 -11.60
C ASP A 304 20.25 20.83 -10.48
N LYS A 305 19.55 20.12 -9.61
CA LYS A 305 20.10 19.25 -8.57
C LYS A 305 20.44 17.85 -9.12
N PRO A 306 21.25 17.04 -8.40
CA PRO A 306 21.46 15.65 -8.76
C PRO A 306 20.16 14.86 -8.88
N LEU A 307 20.12 13.91 -9.82
CA LEU A 307 18.95 13.07 -10.05
C LEU A 307 18.60 12.23 -8.82
N ARG A 308 17.32 12.26 -8.43
CA ARG A 308 16.67 11.34 -7.49
C ARG A 308 15.34 10.94 -8.10
N ALA A 309 15.16 9.66 -8.36
CA ALA A 309 13.93 9.11 -8.90
C ALA A 309 13.58 7.79 -8.21
N LEU A 310 12.31 7.59 -7.93
CA LEU A 310 11.77 6.39 -7.29
C LEU A 310 11.01 5.55 -8.32
N ALA A 311 11.44 4.31 -8.51
CA ALA A 311 10.69 3.33 -9.28
C ALA A 311 9.55 2.78 -8.43
N PHE A 312 8.34 3.28 -8.61
CA PHE A 312 7.20 2.93 -7.74
C PHE A 312 6.29 1.85 -8.32
N LYS A 313 6.39 1.58 -9.63
CA LYS A 313 5.62 0.52 -10.30
C LYS A 313 6.40 -0.04 -11.48
N ILE A 314 6.32 -1.36 -11.65
CA ILE A 314 6.83 -2.06 -12.83
C ILE A 314 5.67 -2.84 -13.44
N MET A 315 5.57 -2.80 -14.75
CA MET A 315 4.65 -3.62 -15.55
C MET A 315 5.45 -4.29 -16.66
N ASP A 316 5.20 -5.56 -16.87
CA ASP A 316 5.78 -6.30 -17.99
C ASP A 316 4.70 -6.54 -19.05
N ASP A 317 4.89 -5.98 -20.22
CA ASP A 317 3.95 -6.15 -21.32
C ASP A 317 4.62 -6.77 -22.56
N ARG A 318 3.86 -6.91 -23.64
CA ARG A 318 4.35 -7.46 -24.91
C ARG A 318 5.50 -6.67 -25.55
N PHE A 319 5.74 -5.44 -25.11
CA PHE A 319 6.80 -4.56 -25.63
C PHE A 319 8.00 -4.43 -24.68
N GLY A 320 7.97 -5.12 -23.56
CA GLY A 320 9.02 -5.14 -22.53
C GLY A 320 8.62 -4.47 -21.22
N ALA A 321 9.52 -4.51 -20.25
CA ALA A 321 9.28 -3.94 -18.94
C ALA A 321 9.15 -2.41 -18.99
N LEU A 322 8.03 -1.91 -18.48
CA LEU A 322 7.75 -0.49 -18.20
C LEU A 322 8.06 -0.24 -16.73
N THR A 323 8.99 0.65 -16.44
CA THR A 323 9.31 1.08 -15.08
C THR A 323 8.79 2.49 -14.88
N PHE A 324 7.72 2.63 -14.10
CA PHE A 324 7.18 3.95 -13.74
C PHE A 324 8.02 4.57 -12.64
N VAL A 325 8.44 5.80 -12.86
CA VAL A 325 9.29 6.55 -11.94
C VAL A 325 8.70 7.92 -11.64
N ARG A 326 8.78 8.33 -10.37
CA ARG A 326 8.62 9.70 -9.92
C ARG A 326 9.99 10.34 -9.81
N ILE A 327 10.21 11.47 -10.46
CA ILE A 327 11.44 12.25 -10.36
C ILE A 327 11.27 13.30 -9.27
N TYR A 328 12.04 13.19 -8.17
CA TYR A 328 11.99 14.13 -7.05
C TYR A 328 13.01 15.26 -7.21
N SER A 329 14.17 15.00 -7.82
CA SER A 329 15.14 16.04 -8.15
C SER A 329 15.91 15.72 -9.41
N GLY A 330 16.50 16.74 -10.04
CA GLY A 330 17.31 16.59 -11.23
C GLY A 330 16.55 16.41 -12.53
N LYS A 331 17.27 15.94 -13.54
CA LYS A 331 16.75 15.67 -14.90
C LYS A 331 17.13 14.26 -15.33
N LEU A 332 16.26 13.63 -16.08
CA LEU A 332 16.46 12.33 -16.68
C LEU A 332 16.28 12.43 -18.20
N GLY A 333 17.26 12.03 -18.97
CA GLY A 333 17.22 12.07 -20.43
C GLY A 333 17.56 10.73 -21.07
N LYS A 334 17.19 10.59 -22.34
CA LYS A 334 17.57 9.44 -23.15
C LYS A 334 19.11 9.33 -23.19
N GLY A 335 19.64 8.13 -22.91
CA GLY A 335 21.06 7.87 -22.86
C GLY A 335 21.76 8.22 -21.54
N THR A 336 21.07 8.79 -20.56
CA THR A 336 21.61 9.05 -19.22
C THR A 336 21.97 7.73 -18.53
N ASN A 337 23.08 7.71 -17.79
CA ASN A 337 23.41 6.61 -16.90
C ASN A 337 22.86 6.89 -15.51
N VAL A 338 22.15 5.94 -14.94
CA VAL A 338 21.59 6.02 -13.57
C VAL A 338 22.14 4.88 -12.72
N LEU A 339 22.40 5.15 -11.45
CA LEU A 339 22.78 4.16 -10.47
C LEU A 339 21.50 3.68 -9.74
N ASN A 340 21.29 2.37 -9.73
CA ASN A 340 20.31 1.75 -8.83
C ASN A 340 21.01 1.50 -7.50
N THR A 341 20.58 2.20 -6.45
CA THR A 341 21.25 2.20 -5.15
C THR A 341 21.11 0.88 -4.39
N PHE A 342 20.05 0.11 -4.64
CA PHE A 342 19.82 -1.19 -4.02
C PHE A 342 20.67 -2.32 -4.62
N THR A 343 20.89 -2.27 -5.93
CA THR A 343 21.71 -3.31 -6.62
C THR A 343 23.15 -2.92 -6.83
N GLY A 344 23.51 -1.64 -6.62
CA GLY A 344 24.82 -1.08 -6.92
C GLY A 344 25.16 -1.05 -8.42
N LYS A 345 24.19 -1.34 -9.29
CA LYS A 345 24.41 -1.42 -10.74
C LYS A 345 24.03 -0.12 -11.44
N THR A 346 24.83 0.27 -12.41
CA THR A 346 24.52 1.40 -13.30
C THR A 346 23.85 0.87 -14.57
N GLU A 347 22.75 1.50 -14.94
CA GLU A 347 22.02 1.23 -16.18
C GLU A 347 21.91 2.49 -17.04
N ARG A 348 21.88 2.28 -18.36
CA ARG A 348 21.67 3.37 -19.31
C ARG A 348 20.20 3.47 -19.68
N ILE A 349 19.62 4.65 -19.56
CA ILE A 349 18.25 4.93 -19.94
C ILE A 349 18.08 4.81 -21.46
N GLY A 350 17.16 3.94 -21.89
CA GLY A 350 16.83 3.74 -23.29
C GLY A 350 15.80 4.75 -23.78
N ARG A 351 14.53 4.45 -23.56
CA ARG A 351 13.39 5.27 -23.96
C ARG A 351 12.61 5.75 -22.75
N LEU A 352 12.19 7.01 -22.79
CA LEU A 352 11.29 7.61 -21.83
C LEU A 352 9.93 7.78 -22.49
N VAL A 353 8.87 7.48 -21.80
CA VAL A 353 7.49 7.65 -22.31
C VAL A 353 6.60 8.27 -21.23
N GLU A 354 5.71 9.11 -21.66
CA GLU A 354 4.55 9.55 -20.91
C GLU A 354 3.35 8.69 -21.31
N MET A 355 2.55 8.30 -20.33
CA MET A 355 1.36 7.49 -20.56
C MET A 355 0.13 8.39 -20.67
N HIS A 356 -0.61 8.26 -21.76
CA HIS A 356 -1.87 8.92 -22.00
C HIS A 356 -2.94 7.83 -22.22
N ALA A 357 -3.59 7.40 -21.16
CA ALA A 357 -4.42 6.20 -21.16
C ALA A 357 -3.62 4.98 -21.69
N ASP A 358 -3.95 4.46 -22.87
CA ASP A 358 -3.25 3.35 -23.54
C ASP A 358 -2.15 3.80 -24.52
N GLU A 359 -2.07 5.09 -24.83
CA GLU A 359 -1.06 5.65 -25.72
C GLU A 359 0.25 5.97 -25.01
N ARG A 360 1.37 5.81 -25.72
CA ARG A 360 2.73 6.10 -25.24
C ARG A 360 3.33 7.23 -26.06
N ILE A 361 3.60 8.34 -25.41
CA ILE A 361 4.27 9.48 -26.02
C ILE A 361 5.74 9.44 -25.65
N GLU A 362 6.64 9.32 -26.64
CA GLU A 362 8.08 9.36 -26.37
C GLU A 362 8.53 10.75 -25.93
N LEU A 363 9.38 10.75 -24.90
CA LEU A 363 10.01 11.94 -24.35
C LEU A 363 11.52 11.90 -24.57
N ASP A 364 12.14 13.03 -24.89
CA ASP A 364 13.59 13.15 -24.92
C ASP A 364 14.18 13.30 -23.52
N SER A 365 13.47 13.96 -22.63
CA SER A 365 13.86 14.19 -21.23
C SER A 365 12.65 14.43 -20.33
N ALA A 366 12.85 14.18 -19.03
CA ALA A 366 11.93 14.49 -17.97
C ALA A 366 12.68 15.13 -16.79
N GLN A 367 12.00 15.82 -15.91
CA GLN A 367 12.61 16.60 -14.84
C GLN A 367 11.91 16.38 -13.49
N ALA A 368 12.49 16.94 -12.43
CA ALA A 368 11.91 16.95 -11.11
C ALA A 368 10.41 17.38 -11.17
N GLY A 369 9.54 16.64 -10.49
CA GLY A 369 8.10 16.79 -10.52
C GLY A 369 7.37 15.86 -11.49
N ASP A 370 8.04 15.30 -12.50
CA ASP A 370 7.41 14.41 -13.48
C ASP A 370 7.18 13.00 -12.95
N ILE A 371 6.09 12.39 -13.44
CA ILE A 371 5.82 10.95 -13.38
C ILE A 371 5.87 10.42 -14.82
N ILE A 372 6.79 9.50 -15.09
CA ILE A 372 7.02 8.94 -16.43
C ILE A 372 7.26 7.44 -16.37
N ALA A 373 7.30 6.79 -17.52
CA ALA A 373 7.74 5.39 -17.63
C ALA A 373 9.03 5.26 -18.42
N ILE A 374 9.93 4.37 -17.97
CA ILE A 374 11.17 4.01 -18.65
C ILE A 374 11.01 2.62 -19.24
N ILE A 375 11.32 2.46 -20.53
CA ILE A 375 11.19 1.17 -21.21
C ILE A 375 12.53 0.43 -21.15
N GLY A 376 12.48 -0.86 -20.75
CA GLY A 376 13.56 -1.83 -20.92
C GLY A 376 14.59 -1.87 -19.80
N MET A 377 14.30 -1.35 -18.62
CA MET A 377 15.16 -1.54 -17.44
C MET A 377 15.14 -3.00 -16.97
N LYS A 378 16.33 -3.54 -16.65
CA LYS A 378 16.48 -4.98 -16.34
C LYS A 378 16.67 -5.29 -14.87
N ASN A 379 17.37 -4.42 -14.13
CA ASN A 379 17.77 -4.68 -12.74
C ASN A 379 17.04 -3.79 -11.73
N VAL A 380 15.84 -3.35 -12.07
CA VAL A 380 15.01 -2.51 -11.21
C VAL A 380 13.84 -3.32 -10.66
N GLN A 381 13.51 -3.08 -9.40
CA GLN A 381 12.31 -3.55 -8.74
C GLN A 381 11.51 -2.36 -8.22
N THR A 382 10.23 -2.59 -7.97
CA THR A 382 9.37 -1.61 -7.30
C THR A 382 9.96 -1.24 -5.93
N GLY A 383 10.06 0.07 -5.66
CA GLY A 383 10.67 0.62 -4.45
C GLY A 383 12.15 1.01 -4.60
N HIS A 384 12.81 0.68 -5.72
CA HIS A 384 14.21 1.03 -5.93
C HIS A 384 14.39 2.52 -6.26
N THR A 385 15.46 3.11 -5.73
CA THR A 385 15.90 4.47 -6.07
C THR A 385 16.88 4.44 -7.22
N LEU A 386 16.66 5.32 -8.19
CA LEU A 386 17.57 5.62 -9.30
C LEU A 386 18.16 7.01 -9.09
N CYS A 387 19.49 7.11 -9.06
CA CYS A 387 20.16 8.38 -8.79
C CYS A 387 21.31 8.67 -9.75
N ASP A 388 21.85 9.89 -9.67
CA ASP A 388 23.07 10.27 -10.37
C ASP A 388 24.25 9.43 -9.81
N PRO A 389 24.99 8.67 -10.65
CA PRO A 389 26.16 7.91 -10.22
C PRO A 389 27.27 8.75 -9.56
N LYS A 390 27.31 10.06 -9.84
CA LYS A 390 28.31 10.98 -9.27
C LYS A 390 27.95 11.49 -7.87
N SER A 391 26.67 11.38 -7.50
CA SER A 391 26.15 11.81 -6.21
C SER A 391 25.19 10.72 -5.70
N PRO A 392 25.69 9.56 -5.25
CA PRO A 392 24.84 8.44 -4.86
C PRO A 392 24.15 8.75 -3.54
N ALA A 393 22.82 8.65 -3.54
CA ALA A 393 21.97 8.67 -2.35
C ALA A 393 20.68 7.90 -2.64
N THR A 394 20.08 7.35 -1.60
CA THR A 394 18.83 6.59 -1.66
C THR A 394 17.71 7.45 -1.06
N LEU A 395 16.54 7.45 -1.69
CA LEU A 395 15.33 7.97 -1.05
C LEU A 395 14.91 7.00 0.07
N GLU A 396 14.17 7.51 1.06
CA GLU A 396 13.67 6.67 2.15
C GLU A 396 13.00 5.40 1.58
N PRO A 397 13.45 4.20 2.00
CA PRO A 397 12.95 2.95 1.43
C PRO A 397 11.46 2.76 1.72
N MET A 398 10.73 2.23 0.76
CA MET A 398 9.37 1.76 1.02
C MET A 398 9.43 0.49 1.88
N VAL A 399 8.66 0.47 2.96
CA VAL A 399 8.51 -0.72 3.81
C VAL A 399 7.35 -1.55 3.28
N PHE A 400 7.63 -2.80 2.93
CA PHE A 400 6.63 -3.75 2.48
C PHE A 400 6.35 -4.77 3.59
N PRO A 401 5.07 -5.04 3.93
CA PRO A 401 4.74 -6.04 4.93
C PRO A 401 5.13 -7.44 4.43
N ASP A 402 5.47 -8.32 5.36
CA ASP A 402 5.73 -9.72 5.05
C ASP A 402 4.45 -10.44 4.65
N PRO A 403 4.52 -11.34 3.65
CA PRO A 403 3.38 -12.15 3.26
C PRO A 403 2.94 -13.08 4.40
N VAL A 404 1.62 -13.26 4.52
CA VAL A 404 1.00 -13.99 5.65
C VAL A 404 0.41 -15.34 5.25
N ILE A 405 0.23 -15.60 3.95
CA ILE A 405 -0.20 -16.90 3.43
C ILE A 405 0.75 -17.43 2.37
N SER A 406 0.72 -18.73 2.17
CA SER A 406 1.50 -19.39 1.12
C SER A 406 0.72 -20.53 0.47
N ILE A 407 1.04 -20.81 -0.79
CA ILE A 407 0.55 -21.97 -1.53
C ILE A 407 1.71 -22.66 -2.22
N ALA A 408 1.66 -23.99 -2.31
CA ALA A 408 2.58 -24.75 -3.16
C ALA A 408 2.07 -24.70 -4.60
N ALA A 409 2.95 -24.44 -5.57
CA ALA A 409 2.65 -24.41 -6.98
C ALA A 409 3.56 -25.37 -7.73
N SER A 410 2.99 -26.42 -8.29
CA SER A 410 3.73 -27.43 -9.04
C SER A 410 3.42 -27.30 -10.52
N PRO A 411 4.44 -27.08 -11.38
CA PRO A 411 4.22 -27.04 -12.83
C PRO A 411 3.87 -28.43 -13.38
N ASN A 412 2.97 -28.48 -14.36
CA ASN A 412 2.45 -29.74 -14.88
C ASN A 412 3.49 -30.50 -15.73
N ASP A 413 4.52 -29.85 -16.25
CA ASP A 413 5.58 -30.46 -17.03
C ASP A 413 6.93 -29.72 -16.88
N LYS A 414 8.00 -30.32 -17.42
CA LYS A 414 9.36 -29.80 -17.31
C LYS A 414 9.59 -28.48 -18.09
N ALA A 415 8.89 -28.31 -19.20
CA ALA A 415 8.97 -27.07 -20.00
C ALA A 415 8.24 -25.92 -19.29
N ALA A 416 7.14 -26.21 -18.60
CA ALA A 416 6.45 -25.28 -17.72
C ALA A 416 7.33 -24.86 -16.55
N SER A 417 8.17 -25.73 -15.99
CA SER A 417 9.07 -25.42 -14.89
C SER A 417 10.10 -24.34 -15.23
N GLU A 418 10.73 -24.41 -16.41
CA GLU A 418 11.70 -23.38 -16.84
C GLU A 418 11.02 -22.02 -17.08
N LYS A 419 9.85 -22.04 -17.73
CA LYS A 419 9.05 -20.82 -17.96
C LYS A 419 8.54 -20.22 -16.66
N LEU A 420 8.16 -21.08 -15.69
CA LEU A 420 7.66 -20.65 -14.39
C LEU A 420 8.68 -19.80 -13.64
N GLY A 421 9.95 -20.20 -13.59
CA GLY A 421 11.00 -19.42 -12.94
C GLY A 421 11.17 -18.02 -13.54
N ILE A 422 11.09 -17.90 -14.86
CA ILE A 422 11.17 -16.61 -15.56
C ILE A 422 9.95 -15.73 -15.25
N ALA A 423 8.74 -16.32 -15.33
CA ALA A 423 7.50 -15.61 -15.05
C ALA A 423 7.45 -15.12 -13.59
N LEU A 424 7.78 -15.99 -12.63
CA LEU A 424 7.83 -15.63 -11.22
C LEU A 424 8.88 -14.53 -10.93
N GLY A 425 10.03 -14.58 -11.59
CA GLY A 425 11.04 -13.53 -11.47
C GLY A 425 10.55 -12.16 -11.97
N LYS A 426 9.65 -12.10 -12.96
CA LYS A 426 8.98 -10.87 -13.40
C LYS A 426 7.96 -10.40 -12.36
N MET A 427 7.11 -11.31 -11.88
CA MET A 427 6.06 -10.99 -10.90
C MET A 427 6.63 -10.46 -9.56
N ILE A 428 7.78 -11.00 -9.11
CA ILE A 428 8.49 -10.50 -7.91
C ILE A 428 9.02 -9.06 -8.12
N ARG A 429 9.48 -8.73 -9.33
CA ARG A 429 9.94 -7.37 -9.64
C ARG A 429 8.80 -6.36 -9.65
N GLU A 430 7.63 -6.79 -10.10
CA GLU A 430 6.42 -5.96 -10.13
C GLU A 430 5.87 -5.73 -8.73
N ASP A 431 5.88 -6.78 -7.89
CA ASP A 431 5.21 -6.80 -6.60
C ASP A 431 6.11 -7.36 -5.50
N PRO A 432 6.75 -6.50 -4.70
CA PRO A 432 7.63 -6.92 -3.60
C PRO A 432 6.92 -7.63 -2.45
N SER A 433 5.58 -7.52 -2.35
CA SER A 433 4.79 -8.27 -1.36
C SER A 433 4.52 -9.72 -1.77
N PHE A 434 4.77 -10.04 -3.05
CA PHE A 434 4.74 -11.39 -3.56
C PHE A 434 6.13 -12.00 -3.49
N ARG A 435 6.29 -13.08 -2.72
CA ARG A 435 7.55 -13.79 -2.56
C ARG A 435 7.46 -15.22 -3.08
N VAL A 436 8.56 -15.71 -3.59
CA VAL A 436 8.68 -17.08 -4.09
C VAL A 436 9.90 -17.74 -3.45
N GLU A 437 9.70 -18.90 -2.91
CA GLU A 437 10.74 -19.73 -2.35
C GLU A 437 10.66 -21.14 -2.96
N THR A 438 11.79 -21.80 -3.05
CA THR A 438 11.82 -23.23 -3.39
C THR A 438 12.06 -24.02 -2.11
N ASP A 439 11.12 -24.88 -1.78
CA ASP A 439 11.31 -25.82 -0.67
C ASP A 439 12.47 -26.77 -1.03
N GLN A 440 13.52 -26.74 -0.23
CA GLN A 440 14.75 -27.48 -0.55
C GLN A 440 14.58 -29.00 -0.38
N ASP A 441 13.62 -29.40 0.42
CA ASP A 441 13.38 -30.81 0.74
C ASP A 441 12.42 -31.44 -0.31
N SER A 442 11.34 -30.76 -0.69
CA SER A 442 10.38 -31.26 -1.70
C SER A 442 10.67 -30.80 -3.12
N GLY A 443 11.46 -29.74 -3.30
CA GLY A 443 11.68 -29.10 -4.59
C GLY A 443 10.45 -28.31 -5.11
N GLU A 444 9.40 -28.18 -4.31
CA GLU A 444 8.19 -27.42 -4.67
C GLU A 444 8.44 -25.92 -4.67
N THR A 445 7.76 -25.24 -5.56
CA THR A 445 7.75 -23.77 -5.57
C THR A 445 6.65 -23.27 -4.64
N ILE A 446 7.03 -22.52 -3.61
CA ILE A 446 6.11 -21.92 -2.63
C ILE A 446 5.88 -20.46 -3.02
N LEU A 447 4.64 -20.11 -3.30
CA LEU A 447 4.19 -18.75 -3.56
C LEU A 447 3.64 -18.16 -2.28
N LYS A 448 4.12 -16.98 -1.87
CA LYS A 448 3.70 -16.29 -0.66
C LYS A 448 3.06 -14.93 -1.01
N GLY A 449 1.96 -14.60 -0.35
CA GLY A 449 1.18 -13.38 -0.63
C GLY A 449 0.44 -12.83 0.58
N MET A 450 -0.27 -11.73 0.37
CA MET A 450 -0.98 -10.97 1.41
C MET A 450 -2.37 -11.53 1.73
N GLY A 451 -2.97 -12.29 0.82
CA GLY A 451 -4.30 -12.87 0.98
C GLY A 451 -4.62 -13.90 -0.10
N GLU A 452 -5.75 -14.59 0.06
CA GLU A 452 -6.20 -15.63 -0.89
C GLU A 452 -6.40 -15.05 -2.30
N LEU A 453 -7.10 -13.91 -2.40
CA LEU A 453 -7.36 -13.26 -3.68
C LEU A 453 -6.05 -12.82 -4.36
N HIS A 454 -5.08 -12.32 -3.60
CA HIS A 454 -3.77 -11.97 -4.14
C HIS A 454 -3.10 -13.16 -4.81
N LEU A 455 -3.03 -14.32 -4.14
CA LEU A 455 -2.42 -15.52 -4.70
C LEU A 455 -3.22 -16.10 -5.87
N ASP A 456 -4.55 -16.08 -5.80
CA ASP A 456 -5.42 -16.52 -6.89
C ASP A 456 -5.18 -15.72 -8.17
N ILE A 457 -5.05 -14.39 -8.05
CA ILE A 457 -4.73 -13.51 -9.18
C ILE A 457 -3.34 -13.80 -9.72
N LYS A 458 -2.34 -14.01 -8.86
CA LYS A 458 -0.98 -14.37 -9.31
C LYS A 458 -0.97 -15.69 -10.08
N VAL A 459 -1.72 -16.69 -9.65
CA VAL A 459 -1.88 -17.96 -10.34
C VAL A 459 -2.61 -17.78 -11.67
N ASP A 460 -3.65 -16.97 -11.70
CA ASP A 460 -4.40 -16.67 -12.93
C ASP A 460 -3.54 -15.90 -13.95
N ILE A 461 -2.69 -14.97 -13.52
CA ILE A 461 -1.70 -14.30 -14.38
C ILE A 461 -0.71 -15.31 -14.98
N LEU A 462 -0.21 -16.28 -14.19
CA LEU A 462 0.64 -17.35 -14.72
C LEU A 462 -0.06 -18.10 -15.86
N LYS A 463 -1.33 -18.42 -15.69
CA LYS A 463 -2.11 -19.16 -16.69
C LYS A 463 -2.42 -18.31 -17.93
N ARG A 464 -3.01 -17.12 -17.78
CA ARG A 464 -3.51 -16.33 -18.91
C ARG A 464 -2.40 -15.54 -19.61
N THR A 465 -1.54 -14.88 -18.84
CA THR A 465 -0.51 -14.00 -19.43
C THR A 465 0.73 -14.76 -19.85
N HIS A 466 1.15 -15.74 -19.03
CA HIS A 466 2.37 -16.51 -19.31
C HIS A 466 2.12 -17.88 -19.95
N GLY A 467 0.87 -18.34 -20.04
CA GLY A 467 0.50 -19.65 -20.61
C GLY A 467 1.05 -20.82 -19.79
N ILE A 468 1.19 -20.66 -18.46
CA ILE A 468 1.76 -21.65 -17.55
C ILE A 468 0.66 -22.16 -16.63
N GLU A 469 0.29 -23.42 -16.78
CA GLU A 469 -0.63 -24.08 -15.85
C GLU A 469 0.15 -24.71 -14.69
N VAL A 470 -0.30 -24.41 -13.48
CA VAL A 470 0.25 -24.95 -12.23
C VAL A 470 -0.85 -25.63 -11.43
N THR A 471 -0.51 -26.75 -10.80
CA THR A 471 -1.35 -27.37 -9.78
C THR A 471 -1.06 -26.68 -8.45
N VAL A 472 -2.11 -26.20 -7.78
CA VAL A 472 -2.01 -25.41 -6.56
C VAL A 472 -2.43 -26.23 -5.36
N GLY A 473 -1.60 -26.24 -4.31
CA GLY A 473 -1.92 -26.83 -3.01
C GLY A 473 -2.88 -25.94 -2.19
N LYS A 474 -3.32 -26.46 -1.04
CA LYS A 474 -4.14 -25.69 -0.09
C LYS A 474 -3.34 -24.52 0.49
N PRO A 475 -3.97 -23.37 0.77
CA PRO A 475 -3.31 -22.26 1.46
C PRO A 475 -2.74 -22.68 2.81
N GLN A 476 -1.56 -22.18 3.11
CA GLN A 476 -0.84 -22.44 4.37
C GLN A 476 -0.62 -21.12 5.09
N VAL A 477 -0.82 -21.13 6.40
CA VAL A 477 -0.51 -19.98 7.25
C VAL A 477 1.00 -19.88 7.45
N ALA A 478 1.54 -18.68 7.33
CA ALA A 478 2.94 -18.40 7.64
C ALA A 478 3.12 -18.24 9.16
N TYR A 479 3.19 -19.35 9.87
CA TYR A 479 3.52 -19.34 11.31
C TYR A 479 4.94 -18.80 11.54
N ARG A 480 5.21 -18.41 12.79
CA ARG A 480 6.53 -18.01 13.28
C ARG A 480 6.83 -18.72 14.59
N GLU A 481 8.09 -18.70 14.98
CA GLU A 481 8.50 -19.15 16.30
C GLU A 481 9.13 -17.97 17.07
N THR A 482 9.10 -18.02 18.39
CA THR A 482 9.80 -17.08 19.27
C THR A 482 10.28 -17.83 20.51
N VAL A 483 11.00 -17.14 21.39
CA VAL A 483 11.46 -17.67 22.67
C VAL A 483 10.81 -16.92 23.82
N THR A 484 10.60 -17.59 24.94
CA THR A 484 9.93 -17.02 26.12
C THR A 484 10.83 -16.90 27.35
N LYS A 485 12.02 -17.52 27.33
CA LYS A 485 12.92 -17.56 28.46
C LYS A 485 14.29 -17.05 28.09
N ARG A 486 14.88 -16.27 29.01
CA ARG A 486 16.31 -15.96 28.98
C ARG A 486 17.12 -17.14 29.36
N ILE A 487 18.10 -17.49 28.57
CA ILE A 487 19.08 -18.54 28.85
C ILE A 487 20.50 -18.01 28.66
N GLU A 488 21.43 -18.59 29.41
CA GLU A 488 22.84 -18.35 29.26
C GLU A 488 23.49 -19.71 29.00
N ASP A 489 24.24 -19.84 27.93
CA ASP A 489 24.80 -21.12 27.47
C ASP A 489 26.15 -20.91 26.79
N SER A 490 26.82 -21.99 26.49
CA SER A 490 28.14 -22.00 25.88
C SER A 490 28.20 -23.11 24.85
N TYR A 491 28.88 -22.82 23.73
CA TYR A 491 29.15 -23.84 22.72
C TYR A 491 30.59 -23.80 22.24
N THR A 492 31.22 -24.98 22.11
CA THR A 492 32.56 -25.12 21.57
C THR A 492 32.53 -25.96 20.30
N HIS A 493 32.81 -25.36 19.16
CA HIS A 493 33.06 -26.07 17.92
C HIS A 493 34.52 -26.52 17.87
N LYS A 494 34.72 -27.81 17.83
CA LYS A 494 36.06 -28.39 17.69
C LYS A 494 36.02 -29.57 16.73
N LYS A 495 36.73 -29.45 15.61
CA LYS A 495 36.88 -30.53 14.63
C LYS A 495 38.34 -30.64 14.22
N GLN A 496 38.88 -31.84 14.34
CA GLN A 496 40.22 -32.18 13.92
C GLN A 496 40.14 -33.30 12.87
N SER A 497 40.58 -33.01 11.64
CA SER A 497 40.65 -33.98 10.54
C SER A 497 41.91 -33.73 9.75
N GLY A 498 43.01 -34.38 10.11
CA GLY A 498 44.22 -34.54 9.27
C GLY A 498 44.80 -33.31 8.59
N GLY A 499 44.87 -32.15 9.26
CA GLY A 499 45.31 -30.86 8.74
C GLY A 499 45.06 -29.75 9.75
N SER A 500 44.89 -28.46 9.29
CA SER A 500 44.46 -27.39 10.18
C SER A 500 43.08 -27.72 10.76
N GLY A 501 42.91 -27.70 12.08
CA GLY A 501 41.66 -27.96 12.81
C GLY A 501 40.66 -26.79 12.62
N GLN A 502 39.47 -26.99 13.17
CA GLN A 502 38.47 -25.93 13.33
C GLN A 502 38.19 -25.76 14.84
N TYR A 503 38.32 -24.53 15.33
CA TYR A 503 38.05 -24.21 16.73
C TYR A 503 37.34 -22.87 16.85
N GLY A 504 36.29 -22.84 17.66
CA GLY A 504 35.57 -21.61 18.03
C GLY A 504 34.69 -21.88 19.26
N LYS A 505 34.96 -21.17 20.38
CA LYS A 505 34.11 -21.20 21.56
C LYS A 505 33.38 -19.89 21.70
N ILE A 506 32.06 -19.94 21.92
CA ILE A 506 31.22 -18.81 22.20
C ILE A 506 30.41 -19.01 23.48
N ASP A 507 30.41 -18.01 24.35
CA ASP A 507 29.59 -17.93 25.55
C ASP A 507 28.57 -16.82 25.31
N TYR A 508 27.28 -17.12 25.40
CA TYR A 508 26.23 -16.22 24.90
C TYR A 508 24.96 -16.30 25.77
N ILE A 509 24.16 -15.24 25.64
CA ILE A 509 22.83 -15.12 26.22
C ILE A 509 21.82 -15.04 25.08
N ILE A 510 20.77 -15.88 25.16
CA ILE A 510 19.57 -15.72 24.32
C ILE A 510 18.45 -15.26 25.23
N GLU A 511 17.75 -14.20 24.81
CA GLU A 511 16.63 -13.64 25.56
C GLU A 511 15.50 -13.20 24.61
N PRO A 512 14.22 -13.23 25.08
CA PRO A 512 13.11 -12.72 24.32
C PRO A 512 13.32 -11.25 23.94
N GLY A 513 12.94 -10.88 22.71
CA GLY A 513 12.85 -9.50 22.24
C GLY A 513 11.43 -8.97 22.40
N GLU A 514 11.27 -7.66 22.16
CA GLU A 514 9.96 -7.05 22.06
C GLU A 514 9.26 -7.54 20.78
N PRO A 515 7.94 -7.73 20.80
CA PRO A 515 7.17 -8.10 19.61
C PRO A 515 7.46 -7.16 18.42
N GLY A 516 7.80 -7.73 17.27
CA GLY A 516 8.16 -6.99 16.07
C GLY A 516 9.59 -6.44 16.05
N SER A 517 10.41 -6.71 17.07
CA SER A 517 11.82 -6.24 17.10
C SER A 517 12.77 -7.02 16.21
N GLY A 518 12.31 -8.17 15.69
CA GLY A 518 13.11 -9.06 14.87
C GLY A 518 14.31 -9.69 15.62
N PHE A 519 15.38 -9.96 14.88
CA PHE A 519 16.62 -10.47 15.46
C PHE A 519 17.56 -9.33 15.83
N LYS A 520 18.10 -9.35 17.05
CA LYS A 520 19.12 -8.41 17.53
C LYS A 520 20.36 -9.15 17.99
N PHE A 521 21.53 -8.63 17.61
CA PHE A 521 22.82 -9.13 18.06
C PHE A 521 23.60 -8.03 18.76
N GLU A 522 24.18 -8.36 19.91
CA GLU A 522 25.04 -7.48 20.69
C GLU A 522 26.27 -8.25 21.16
N SER A 523 27.43 -7.60 21.16
CA SER A 523 28.64 -8.20 21.74
C SER A 523 29.12 -7.40 22.94
N LYS A 524 29.35 -8.09 24.05
CA LYS A 524 29.94 -7.58 25.30
C LYS A 524 31.33 -8.15 25.58
N VAL A 525 31.94 -8.82 24.60
CA VAL A 525 33.26 -9.44 24.75
C VAL A 525 34.31 -8.37 25.04
N THR A 526 35.04 -8.57 26.12
CA THR A 526 36.17 -7.74 26.57
C THR A 526 37.46 -8.54 26.55
N GLY A 527 38.61 -7.85 26.45
CA GLY A 527 39.92 -8.50 26.54
C GLY A 527 40.43 -9.25 25.33
N GLY A 528 39.69 -9.23 24.20
CA GLY A 528 40.15 -9.82 22.93
C GLY A 528 40.04 -11.36 22.86
N ASN A 529 39.28 -11.99 23.77
CA ASN A 529 39.06 -13.46 23.82
C ASN A 529 38.43 -13.99 22.51
N ILE A 530 37.63 -13.17 21.82
CA ILE A 530 37.21 -13.39 20.43
C ILE A 530 37.55 -12.13 19.64
N PRO A 531 38.45 -12.21 18.65
CA PRO A 531 38.74 -11.09 17.74
C PRO A 531 37.48 -10.54 17.05
N ARG A 532 37.39 -9.22 16.93
CA ARG A 532 36.20 -8.55 16.37
C ARG A 532 35.88 -8.99 14.94
N GLU A 533 36.86 -9.42 14.18
CA GLU A 533 36.70 -9.95 12.81
C GLU A 533 35.76 -11.18 12.73
N PHE A 534 35.59 -11.93 13.83
CA PHE A 534 34.71 -13.11 13.88
C PHE A 534 33.28 -12.80 14.31
N TRP A 535 33.00 -11.62 14.86
CA TRP A 535 31.64 -11.27 15.33
C TRP A 535 30.58 -11.29 14.22
N PRO A 536 30.85 -10.75 13.00
CA PRO A 536 29.91 -10.86 11.89
C PRO A 536 29.59 -12.31 11.49
N ALA A 537 30.56 -13.22 11.62
CA ALA A 537 30.34 -14.63 11.33
C ALA A 537 29.46 -15.32 12.39
N ILE A 538 29.60 -14.92 13.66
CA ILE A 538 28.75 -15.41 14.75
C ILE A 538 27.33 -14.90 14.55
N GLU A 539 27.16 -13.61 14.31
CA GLU A 539 25.86 -13.00 14.00
C GLU A 539 25.20 -13.67 12.79
N GLY A 540 25.95 -13.82 11.69
CA GLY A 540 25.49 -14.50 10.47
C GLY A 540 25.07 -15.95 10.72
N GLY A 541 25.79 -16.68 11.58
CA GLY A 541 25.44 -18.04 11.98
C GLY A 541 24.10 -18.13 12.70
N PHE A 542 23.83 -17.24 13.65
CA PHE A 542 22.52 -17.14 14.30
C PHE A 542 21.44 -16.69 13.30
N LYS A 543 21.70 -15.67 12.50
CA LYS A 543 20.76 -15.14 11.51
C LYS A 543 20.37 -16.18 10.45
N THR A 544 21.30 -16.98 9.99
CA THR A 544 20.99 -18.09 9.06
C THR A 544 20.18 -19.20 9.75
N SER A 545 20.48 -19.48 11.02
CA SER A 545 19.79 -20.56 11.74
C SER A 545 18.38 -20.21 12.16
N MET A 546 18.08 -18.93 12.38
CA MET A 546 16.73 -18.49 12.75
C MET A 546 15.68 -18.69 11.65
N GLU A 547 16.10 -18.84 10.40
CA GLU A 547 15.18 -19.12 9.29
C GLU A 547 14.47 -20.48 9.46
N LYS A 548 15.04 -21.40 10.23
CA LYS A 548 14.42 -22.68 10.58
C LYS A 548 14.32 -22.83 12.10
N GLY A 549 13.12 -22.66 12.63
CA GLY A 549 12.82 -22.80 14.05
C GLY A 549 12.92 -24.26 14.53
N VAL A 550 12.82 -24.44 15.84
CA VAL A 550 13.08 -25.74 16.50
C VAL A 550 11.81 -26.53 16.87
N LEU A 551 10.62 -25.90 16.75
CA LEU A 551 9.33 -26.56 17.02
C LEU A 551 8.74 -27.22 15.80
N ALA A 552 8.51 -26.43 14.78
CA ALA A 552 7.85 -26.84 13.54
C ALA A 552 8.58 -26.31 12.28
N GLY A 553 9.83 -25.86 12.45
CA GLY A 553 10.67 -25.39 11.35
C GLY A 553 10.29 -24.01 10.79
N TYR A 554 9.38 -23.27 11.42
CA TYR A 554 9.06 -21.91 11.00
C TYR A 554 10.11 -20.90 11.47
N PRO A 555 10.34 -19.79 10.75
CA PRO A 555 11.31 -18.78 11.15
C PRO A 555 11.10 -18.29 12.57
N CYS A 556 12.20 -18.19 13.33
CA CYS A 556 12.19 -17.70 14.71
C CYS A 556 12.51 -16.21 14.74
N LEU A 557 11.64 -15.41 15.32
CA LEU A 557 11.75 -13.95 15.39
C LEU A 557 11.69 -13.45 16.84
N ASP A 558 11.94 -12.16 17.00
CA ASP A 558 11.78 -11.42 18.25
C ASP A 558 12.61 -12.01 19.41
N PHE A 559 13.91 -12.19 19.14
CA PHE A 559 14.87 -12.57 20.15
C PHE A 559 16.21 -11.86 19.99
N LYS A 560 16.92 -11.73 21.10
CA LYS A 560 18.21 -11.08 21.15
C LYS A 560 19.28 -12.10 21.55
N VAL A 561 20.42 -12.04 20.87
CA VAL A 561 21.64 -12.77 21.23
C VAL A 561 22.69 -11.79 21.71
N THR A 562 23.18 -11.99 22.93
CA THR A 562 24.31 -11.23 23.48
C THR A 562 25.51 -12.15 23.59
N LEU A 563 26.54 -11.89 22.79
CA LEU A 563 27.83 -12.57 22.91
C LEU A 563 28.59 -12.02 24.14
N VAL A 564 28.83 -12.87 25.13
CA VAL A 564 29.42 -12.44 26.43
C VAL A 564 30.91 -12.66 26.46
N ASP A 565 31.36 -13.85 26.05
CA ASP A 565 32.77 -14.25 26.07
C ASP A 565 33.00 -15.43 25.10
N GLY A 566 34.18 -16.01 25.12
CA GLY A 566 34.51 -17.18 24.34
C GLY A 566 36.01 -17.43 24.25
N ALA A 567 36.44 -18.23 23.31
CA ALA A 567 37.86 -18.49 23.09
C ALA A 567 38.15 -18.76 21.60
N TYR A 568 39.32 -18.34 21.16
CA TYR A 568 39.84 -18.65 19.85
C TYR A 568 41.21 -19.32 19.92
N HIS A 569 41.58 -19.96 18.85
CA HIS A 569 42.92 -20.57 18.67
C HIS A 569 43.60 -19.95 17.48
N ALA A 570 44.85 -19.51 17.66
CA ALA A 570 45.58 -18.69 16.65
C ALA A 570 45.73 -19.38 15.28
N VAL A 571 45.66 -20.71 15.22
CA VAL A 571 45.82 -21.47 13.96
C VAL A 571 44.53 -22.12 13.49
N ASP A 572 43.67 -22.59 14.41
CA ASP A 572 42.49 -23.38 14.07
C ASP A 572 41.19 -22.56 14.06
N SER A 573 41.23 -21.28 14.45
CA SER A 573 40.05 -20.44 14.43
C SER A 573 39.92 -19.73 13.05
N SER A 574 38.70 -19.70 12.55
CA SER A 574 38.34 -19.06 11.28
C SER A 574 36.89 -18.53 11.35
N THR A 575 36.52 -17.65 10.42
CA THR A 575 35.14 -17.19 10.26
C THR A 575 34.16 -18.35 10.12
N VAL A 576 34.53 -19.37 9.35
CA VAL A 576 33.70 -20.60 9.18
C VAL A 576 33.55 -21.37 10.50
N ALA A 577 34.62 -21.48 11.30
CA ALA A 577 34.54 -22.19 12.58
C ALA A 577 33.58 -21.48 13.55
N PHE A 578 33.59 -20.16 13.63
CA PHE A 578 32.69 -19.37 14.45
C PHE A 578 31.26 -19.36 13.92
N GLU A 579 31.05 -19.33 12.61
CA GLU A 579 29.73 -19.49 12.01
C GLU A 579 29.11 -20.85 12.35
N LEU A 580 29.89 -21.92 12.23
CA LEU A 580 29.43 -23.27 12.60
C LEU A 580 29.18 -23.38 14.11
N ALA A 581 29.99 -22.72 14.94
CA ALA A 581 29.77 -22.67 16.39
C ALA A 581 28.40 -21.95 16.68
N ALA A 582 28.10 -20.85 16.04
CA ALA A 582 26.84 -20.12 16.21
C ALA A 582 25.63 -20.94 15.74
N LYS A 583 25.72 -21.61 14.59
CA LYS A 583 24.66 -22.51 14.09
C LYS A 583 24.39 -23.67 15.03
N ALA A 584 25.42 -24.25 15.59
CA ALA A 584 25.28 -25.35 16.57
C ALA A 584 24.79 -24.85 17.93
N ALA A 585 25.24 -23.67 18.37
CA ALA A 585 24.75 -23.01 19.57
C ALA A 585 23.24 -22.71 19.48
N TYR A 586 22.76 -22.22 18.36
CA TYR A 586 21.34 -22.03 18.13
C TYR A 586 20.55 -23.32 18.32
N ARG A 587 20.96 -24.41 17.66
CA ARG A 587 20.29 -25.72 17.77
C ARG A 587 20.30 -26.28 19.16
N GLN A 588 21.39 -26.08 19.92
CA GLN A 588 21.53 -26.56 21.30
C GLN A 588 20.63 -25.79 22.27
N SER A 589 20.52 -24.47 22.09
CA SER A 589 20.01 -23.58 23.13
C SER A 589 18.56 -23.16 22.91
N MET A 590 18.10 -23.05 21.64
CA MET A 590 16.73 -22.66 21.37
C MET A 590 15.66 -23.55 22.01
N PRO A 591 15.81 -24.91 22.07
CA PRO A 591 14.86 -25.76 22.79
C PRO A 591 14.75 -25.43 24.29
N LYS A 592 15.85 -24.93 24.89
CA LYS A 592 15.91 -24.58 26.33
C LYS A 592 15.30 -23.20 26.59
N ALA A 593 15.29 -22.31 25.58
CA ALA A 593 14.80 -20.94 25.67
C ALA A 593 13.25 -20.85 25.72
N GLY A 594 12.55 -21.97 25.83
CA GLY A 594 11.09 -22.01 25.85
C GLY A 594 10.48 -21.56 24.52
N PRO A 595 10.76 -22.27 23.42
CA PRO A 595 10.25 -21.91 22.12
C PRO A 595 8.71 -21.97 22.09
N GLN A 596 8.09 -21.01 21.39
CA GLN A 596 6.64 -20.86 21.27
C GLN A 596 6.26 -20.60 19.82
N LEU A 597 5.19 -21.27 19.35
CA LEU A 597 4.62 -21.04 18.04
C LEU A 597 3.74 -19.80 18.07
N MET A 598 3.87 -18.99 17.02
CA MET A 598 3.13 -17.73 16.83
C MET A 598 2.29 -17.82 15.58
N GLU A 599 1.03 -17.36 15.67
CA GLU A 599 0.11 -17.28 14.54
C GLU A 599 -0.18 -15.83 14.15
N PRO A 600 -0.36 -15.52 12.83
CA PRO A 600 -0.76 -14.20 12.40
C PRO A 600 -2.22 -13.95 12.74
N VAL A 601 -2.48 -12.79 13.33
CA VAL A 601 -3.82 -12.27 13.61
C VAL A 601 -4.15 -11.16 12.64
N MET A 602 -5.35 -11.23 12.11
CA MET A 602 -5.91 -10.26 11.18
C MET A 602 -6.85 -9.31 11.91
N LYS A 603 -6.75 -8.04 11.62
CA LYS A 603 -7.80 -7.06 11.93
C LYS A 603 -8.91 -7.26 10.92
N VAL A 604 -10.06 -7.68 11.39
CA VAL A 604 -11.25 -8.00 10.59
C VAL A 604 -12.30 -6.94 10.84
N ASP A 605 -12.84 -6.40 9.75
CA ASP A 605 -13.89 -5.40 9.78
C ASP A 605 -15.06 -5.91 8.92
N VAL A 606 -16.21 -6.15 9.53
CA VAL A 606 -17.39 -6.69 8.88
C VAL A 606 -18.53 -5.70 8.95
N PHE A 607 -19.13 -5.42 7.80
CA PHE A 607 -20.39 -4.68 7.70
C PHE A 607 -21.52 -5.64 7.39
N THR A 608 -22.61 -5.59 8.16
CA THR A 608 -23.77 -6.46 8.01
C THR A 608 -25.06 -5.72 8.35
N PRO A 609 -26.19 -6.04 7.67
CA PRO A 609 -27.50 -5.57 8.12
C PRO A 609 -27.79 -6.00 9.57
N GLU A 610 -28.52 -5.19 10.31
CA GLU A 610 -28.83 -5.40 11.73
C GLU A 610 -29.43 -6.78 12.02
N ALA A 611 -30.28 -7.28 11.13
CA ALA A 611 -30.90 -8.60 11.25
C ALA A 611 -29.94 -9.78 11.32
N HIS A 612 -28.69 -9.63 10.85
CA HIS A 612 -27.69 -10.71 10.76
C HIS A 612 -26.52 -10.54 11.74
N VAL A 613 -26.53 -9.50 12.56
CA VAL A 613 -25.42 -9.19 13.50
C VAL A 613 -25.14 -10.34 14.45
N GLY A 614 -26.18 -10.97 15.01
CA GLY A 614 -26.03 -12.09 15.93
C GLY A 614 -25.34 -13.31 15.29
N ASP A 615 -25.70 -13.64 14.06
CA ASP A 615 -25.14 -14.76 13.32
C ASP A 615 -23.66 -14.51 12.96
N VAL A 616 -23.35 -13.28 12.52
CA VAL A 616 -21.98 -12.86 12.18
C VAL A 616 -21.08 -12.87 13.41
N ILE A 617 -21.53 -12.32 14.54
CA ILE A 617 -20.77 -12.35 15.80
C ILE A 617 -20.58 -13.79 16.28
N GLY A 618 -21.62 -14.60 16.20
CA GLY A 618 -21.55 -16.02 16.55
C GLY A 618 -20.54 -16.79 15.73
N ASP A 619 -20.44 -16.50 14.41
CA ASP A 619 -19.46 -17.12 13.53
C ASP A 619 -18.03 -16.62 13.81
N LEU A 620 -17.84 -15.31 13.98
CA LEU A 620 -16.53 -14.74 14.33
C LEU A 620 -15.99 -15.31 15.65
N ASN A 621 -16.85 -15.43 16.69
CA ASN A 621 -16.47 -16.04 17.95
C ASN A 621 -16.09 -17.53 17.78
N ARG A 622 -16.81 -18.26 16.94
CA ARG A 622 -16.48 -19.67 16.61
C ARG A 622 -15.12 -19.80 15.93
N ARG A 623 -14.73 -18.78 15.15
CA ARG A 623 -13.43 -18.64 14.50
C ARG A 623 -12.34 -18.04 15.41
N ARG A 624 -12.50 -18.15 16.71
CA ARG A 624 -11.58 -17.59 17.72
C ARG A 624 -11.39 -16.07 17.60
N GLY A 625 -12.37 -15.38 16.98
CA GLY A 625 -12.36 -13.94 16.83
C GLY A 625 -12.62 -13.21 18.13
N MET A 626 -11.86 -12.17 18.41
CA MET A 626 -12.07 -11.26 19.54
C MET A 626 -12.77 -10.00 19.03
N ILE A 627 -14.04 -9.84 19.37
CA ILE A 627 -14.80 -8.63 18.99
C ILE A 627 -14.26 -7.43 19.77
N LYS A 628 -13.91 -6.36 19.07
CA LYS A 628 -13.39 -5.12 19.63
C LYS A 628 -14.46 -4.04 19.75
N SER A 629 -15.26 -3.84 18.70
CA SER A 629 -16.38 -2.90 18.71
C SER A 629 -17.54 -3.36 17.83
N GLN A 630 -18.70 -2.77 18.09
CA GLN A 630 -19.91 -2.88 17.28
C GLN A 630 -20.48 -1.47 17.15
N ASP A 631 -20.49 -0.97 15.93
CA ASP A 631 -20.93 0.39 15.64
C ASP A 631 -22.18 0.32 14.77
N ALA A 632 -23.35 0.66 15.36
CA ALA A 632 -24.63 0.68 14.65
C ALA A 632 -24.76 1.94 13.80
N GLY A 633 -25.05 1.78 12.52
CA GLY A 633 -25.33 2.85 11.57
C GLY A 633 -26.72 2.71 10.93
N PRO A 634 -27.17 3.71 10.18
CA PRO A 634 -28.52 3.70 9.59
C PRO A 634 -28.73 2.60 8.55
N THR A 635 -27.66 2.07 7.97
CA THR A 635 -27.72 1.04 6.91
C THR A 635 -27.30 -0.36 7.38
N GLY A 636 -26.84 -0.50 8.63
CA GLY A 636 -26.38 -1.76 9.21
C GLY A 636 -25.41 -1.55 10.35
N VAL A 637 -24.79 -2.64 10.79
CA VAL A 637 -23.84 -2.65 11.91
C VAL A 637 -22.46 -3.02 11.41
N ARG A 638 -21.46 -2.28 11.88
CA ARG A 638 -20.06 -2.53 11.66
C ARG A 638 -19.46 -3.25 12.86
N ILE A 639 -18.82 -4.38 12.62
CA ILE A 639 -18.21 -5.23 13.63
C ILE A 639 -16.72 -5.26 13.39
N LYS A 640 -15.92 -4.76 14.35
CA LYS A 640 -14.45 -4.86 14.33
C LYS A 640 -14.01 -6.01 15.22
N ALA A 641 -13.16 -6.89 14.70
CA ALA A 641 -12.67 -8.06 15.42
C ALA A 641 -11.18 -8.31 15.09
N GLU A 642 -10.52 -9.04 15.96
CA GLU A 642 -9.22 -9.63 15.71
C GLU A 642 -9.39 -11.15 15.60
N CYS A 643 -9.01 -11.73 14.46
CA CYS A 643 -9.18 -13.16 14.19
C CYS A 643 -7.87 -13.79 13.70
N PRO A 644 -7.54 -15.01 14.13
CA PRO A 644 -6.40 -15.74 13.55
C PRO A 644 -6.64 -16.03 12.07
N LEU A 645 -5.61 -15.84 11.24
CA LEU A 645 -5.72 -16.04 9.80
C LEU A 645 -6.16 -17.46 9.43
N SER A 646 -5.68 -18.47 10.18
CA SER A 646 -6.07 -19.88 9.96
C SER A 646 -7.56 -20.14 9.96
N GLU A 647 -8.33 -19.33 10.71
CA GLU A 647 -9.78 -19.46 10.82
C GLU A 647 -10.54 -18.64 9.76
N MET A 648 -9.85 -17.80 9.01
CA MET A 648 -10.48 -16.85 8.08
C MET A 648 -10.51 -17.33 6.64
N PHE A 649 -9.88 -18.46 6.31
CA PHE A 649 -9.95 -19.02 4.96
C PHE A 649 -11.41 -19.30 4.56
N GLY A 650 -11.78 -18.85 3.34
CA GLY A 650 -13.13 -19.00 2.82
C GLY A 650 -14.22 -18.20 3.54
N TYR A 651 -13.86 -17.29 4.46
CA TYR A 651 -14.82 -16.53 5.28
C TYR A 651 -15.84 -15.76 4.45
N ILE A 652 -15.45 -15.21 3.29
CA ILE A 652 -16.37 -14.47 2.40
C ILE A 652 -17.59 -15.31 1.97
N GLY A 653 -17.39 -16.60 1.70
CA GLY A 653 -18.47 -17.53 1.36
C GLY A 653 -19.44 -17.71 2.53
N THR A 654 -18.91 -17.90 3.73
CA THR A 654 -19.70 -18.04 4.95
C THR A 654 -20.46 -16.76 5.25
N LEU A 655 -19.82 -15.59 5.18
CA LEU A 655 -20.43 -14.30 5.41
C LEU A 655 -21.59 -14.03 4.44
N ARG A 656 -21.39 -14.30 3.15
CA ARG A 656 -22.44 -14.16 2.12
C ARG A 656 -23.64 -15.06 2.42
N THR A 657 -23.40 -16.28 2.88
CA THR A 657 -24.47 -17.20 3.28
C THR A 657 -25.24 -16.69 4.47
N LEU A 658 -24.56 -16.23 5.54
CA LEU A 658 -25.16 -15.71 6.75
C LEU A 658 -25.95 -14.42 6.52
N THR A 659 -25.52 -13.60 5.57
CA THR A 659 -26.09 -12.25 5.35
C THR A 659 -26.93 -12.15 4.08
N SER A 660 -27.26 -13.29 3.43
CA SER A 660 -27.97 -13.32 2.15
C SER A 660 -27.29 -12.45 1.07
N GLY A 661 -25.96 -12.50 1.01
CA GLY A 661 -25.13 -11.76 0.05
C GLY A 661 -24.92 -10.28 0.38
N ARG A 662 -25.47 -9.76 1.49
CA ARG A 662 -25.43 -8.33 1.85
C ARG A 662 -24.27 -7.95 2.78
N GLY A 663 -23.57 -8.93 3.35
CA GLY A 663 -22.40 -8.70 4.20
C GLY A 663 -21.16 -8.37 3.38
N GLN A 664 -20.39 -7.44 3.86
CA GLN A 664 -19.07 -7.08 3.34
C GLN A 664 -18.04 -7.26 4.44
N PHE A 665 -16.81 -7.61 4.09
CA PHE A 665 -15.72 -7.64 5.05
C PHE A 665 -14.41 -7.22 4.41
N SER A 666 -13.52 -6.75 5.25
CA SER A 666 -12.12 -6.58 4.94
C SER A 666 -11.27 -7.16 6.07
N MET A 667 -10.06 -7.59 5.74
CA MET A 667 -9.10 -8.00 6.75
C MET A 667 -7.69 -7.56 6.34
N GLU A 668 -6.91 -7.13 7.33
CA GLU A 668 -5.50 -6.76 7.15
C GLU A 668 -4.66 -7.43 8.24
N PHE A 669 -3.40 -7.74 7.91
CA PHE A 669 -2.47 -8.27 8.91
C PHE A 669 -2.26 -7.24 10.03
N LEU A 670 -2.38 -7.69 11.28
CA LEU A 670 -2.21 -6.83 12.45
C LEU A 670 -0.90 -7.12 13.17
N HIS A 671 -0.73 -8.33 13.70
CA HIS A 671 0.48 -8.77 14.41
C HIS A 671 0.48 -10.29 14.58
N TYR A 672 1.58 -10.81 15.11
CA TYR A 672 1.67 -12.20 15.54
C TYR A 672 1.32 -12.34 17.02
N VAL A 673 0.60 -13.40 17.38
CA VAL A 673 0.31 -13.77 18.77
C VAL A 673 0.68 -15.23 19.04
N ALA A 674 0.86 -15.56 20.30
CA ALA A 674 1.12 -16.94 20.71
C ALA A 674 -0.05 -17.86 20.35
N CYS A 675 0.21 -18.96 19.66
CA CYS A 675 -0.79 -19.97 19.38
C CYS A 675 -1.34 -20.58 20.70
N PRO A 676 -2.64 -20.83 20.81
CA PRO A 676 -3.18 -21.70 21.84
C PRO A 676 -2.51 -23.08 21.80
N LYS A 677 -2.34 -23.70 22.96
CA LYS A 677 -1.58 -24.93 23.07
C LYS A 677 -2.08 -26.07 22.17
N ASN A 678 -3.39 -26.25 22.08
CA ASN A 678 -4.01 -27.24 21.21
C ASN A 678 -3.72 -26.98 19.72
N VAL A 679 -3.78 -25.73 19.28
CA VAL A 679 -3.48 -25.35 17.88
C VAL A 679 -1.99 -25.54 17.59
N ALA A 680 -1.12 -25.15 18.53
CA ALA A 680 0.32 -25.35 18.37
C ALA A 680 0.69 -26.83 18.25
N GLU A 681 0.10 -27.70 19.08
CA GLU A 681 0.30 -29.15 19.02
C GLU A 681 -0.16 -29.74 17.67
N GLU A 682 -1.30 -29.32 17.16
CA GLU A 682 -1.84 -29.72 15.86
C GLU A 682 -0.91 -29.31 14.72
N VAL A 683 -0.53 -28.03 14.65
CA VAL A 683 0.37 -27.51 13.61
C VAL A 683 1.74 -28.19 13.64
N ILE A 684 2.30 -28.45 14.84
CA ILE A 684 3.58 -29.16 14.99
C ILE A 684 3.45 -30.60 14.50
N ALA A 685 2.33 -31.28 14.78
CA ALA A 685 2.10 -32.64 14.34
C ALA A 685 1.97 -32.73 12.81
N GLU A 686 1.14 -31.86 12.23
CA GLU A 686 0.96 -31.77 10.76
C GLU A 686 2.27 -31.46 10.01
N THR A 687 3.11 -30.60 10.59
CA THR A 687 4.40 -30.27 9.97
C THR A 687 5.35 -31.45 9.99
N LYS A 688 5.39 -32.19 11.11
CA LYS A 688 6.21 -33.41 11.24
C LYS A 688 5.73 -34.53 10.30
N GLU A 689 4.42 -34.67 10.13
CA GLU A 689 3.87 -35.66 9.18
C GLU A 689 4.27 -35.33 7.75
N ARG A 690 4.19 -34.04 7.37
CA ARG A 690 4.64 -33.57 6.06
C ARG A 690 6.14 -33.78 5.83
N GLU A 691 6.97 -33.51 6.84
CA GLU A 691 8.41 -33.79 6.74
C GLU A 691 8.67 -35.30 6.58
N ALA A 692 7.97 -36.13 7.31
CA ALA A 692 8.09 -37.60 7.21
C ALA A 692 7.57 -38.15 5.84
N GLU A 693 6.57 -37.52 5.24
CA GLU A 693 6.10 -37.87 3.89
C GLU A 693 7.10 -37.47 2.80
N LYS A 694 7.81 -36.37 2.98
CA LYS A 694 8.88 -35.90 2.08
C LYS A 694 10.12 -36.79 2.10
N ASP A 695 10.42 -37.43 3.24
CA ASP A 695 11.56 -38.35 3.42
C ASP A 695 11.27 -39.77 2.88
N ARG A 696 10.04 -40.06 2.43
CA ARG A 696 9.62 -41.32 1.79
C ARG A 696 9.60 -41.22 0.27
#